data_6a0b95a65e1b7e092844d91eee8e741d
#
_entry.id   6a0b95a65e1b7e092844d91eee8e741d
#
_cell.length_a   1.000
_cell.length_b   1.000
_cell.length_c   1.000
_cell.angle_alpha   90.00
_cell.angle_beta   90.00
_cell.angle_gamma   90.00
#
_symmetry.space_group_name_H-M   'P 1'
#
loop_
_entity.id
_entity.type
_entity.pdbx_description
1 polymer ?
#
loop_
_entity_poly.entity_id
_entity_poly.type
_entity_poly.pdbx_seq_one_letter_code
_entity_poly.pdbx_strand_id
1 'polypeptide(L)'
;MERLSGIIASRGVHPAEVVVLLPYVQLIQQARQAWAENAGGSFFVPRFETTMNWASSQGGTLGMFTPSGVDLRMDVSIDMLTAASLLGQAGLAAQQDALSGRLVEAAWSLGRVAAAVLPSGREAWSGSMAEALGAGLDSPVLALEAAVGRIALAWVAASAYATDRLFLAEPALLVVIDGFQVEPVTEALKLHFGERAVSIALCLSPDALESGTAPVPSLHAALDAEDEAGRAAACVLAHLAQGRSPVALVAQDRQLTRRVAAMLAERGIAMRDETGWKLSTSRAAAGLMSLLRALPWDVSTDAVIDWLKNAPVFAASKVTAAETEMRKFGVRAWRDLPASPLDVLAVTQPLARQVNALLVDLSRARPLAAWLRDLRAALQSTGQWEALARDEAGQRVLDVLRLHEGADIEFEDAPVMQLKAFTSWANQALEAETFSPEHPSAEQVVILPLAQLLGRTLQAVVLPGCDEIRLPVSPEPAGQWTPSQRELLGLPSREDATRLARQAWVYALRLSQVDLLWRASEGGEHLMPSGFVQELLLTRSLAIEAAADPRHLRAVLARPTLRPQPTGEALPVTRLSASSYGDLRRCPYRFFALRQLGLQESDELESELGKRDFGNWLHSLLCTFHEALKAAPTQDHQARVAMINVAAGQATRALGLSDSEFLPFAAAWGPVRDGYLVWLSGHEATGACFDEAESWREMPLGELTLVGQIDRMDRLAGGELLLIDYKTEPRTTTAERIKNGLEDSQLAFYAALTADDTLSAAYVNLGEKEPTRAYGQPGIVALRDALIDSILVDMARIAQGATLQALGEGKACDYCAARGLCRKDFWT
;
A
#
# COMPACT_ATOMS: atom_id res chain seq x y z
N MET A 1 -36.53 -3.22 29.39
CA MET A 1 -37.43 -2.05 29.59
C MET A 1 -38.28 -2.19 30.85
N GLU A 2 -38.86 -3.35 31.17
CA GLU A 2 -39.67 -3.58 32.39
C GLU A 2 -38.89 -3.21 33.69
N ARG A 3 -37.64 -3.64 33.84
CA ARG A 3 -36.80 -3.25 35.00
C ARG A 3 -36.60 -1.73 35.09
N LEU A 4 -36.36 -1.04 33.95
CA LEU A 4 -36.20 0.41 33.89
C LEU A 4 -37.54 1.09 34.33
N SER A 5 -38.66 0.68 33.79
CA SER A 5 -39.98 1.19 34.16
C SER A 5 -40.31 0.96 35.66
N GLY A 6 -39.99 -0.26 36.17
CA GLY A 6 -40.13 -0.55 37.60
C GLY A 6 -39.29 0.30 38.53
N ILE A 7 -38.03 0.60 38.14
CA ILE A 7 -37.14 1.47 38.92
C ILE A 7 -37.68 2.92 38.93
N ILE A 8 -38.07 3.47 37.78
CA ILE A 8 -38.64 4.82 37.67
C ILE A 8 -39.91 4.93 38.55
N ALA A 9 -40.80 3.95 38.45
CA ALA A 9 -42.02 3.93 39.25
C ALA A 9 -41.74 3.80 40.76
N SER A 10 -40.80 2.94 41.17
CA SER A 10 -40.46 2.76 42.57
C SER A 10 -39.81 3.99 43.22
N ARG A 11 -39.14 4.80 42.41
CA ARG A 11 -38.51 6.07 42.84
C ARG A 11 -39.50 7.26 42.77
N GLY A 12 -40.67 7.10 42.20
CA GLY A 12 -41.68 8.15 42.05
C GLY A 12 -41.22 9.32 41.17
N VAL A 13 -40.28 9.08 40.23
CA VAL A 13 -39.70 10.11 39.36
C VAL A 13 -40.44 10.16 38.05
N HIS A 14 -40.62 11.38 37.52
CA HIS A 14 -41.24 11.52 36.19
C HIS A 14 -40.28 11.06 35.08
N PRO A 15 -40.70 10.24 34.10
CA PRO A 15 -39.81 9.70 33.07
C PRO A 15 -39.00 10.76 32.32
N ALA A 16 -39.56 11.94 32.02
CA ALA A 16 -38.87 13.02 31.34
C ALA A 16 -37.69 13.64 32.12
N GLU A 17 -37.61 13.40 33.44
CA GLU A 17 -36.55 13.87 34.34
C GLU A 17 -35.44 12.80 34.55
N VAL A 18 -35.60 11.65 33.90
CA VAL A 18 -34.66 10.52 33.97
C VAL A 18 -33.71 10.54 32.83
N VAL A 19 -32.41 10.44 33.13
CA VAL A 19 -31.34 10.22 32.12
C VAL A 19 -30.94 8.76 32.16
N VAL A 20 -30.94 8.11 31.01
CA VAL A 20 -30.52 6.70 30.85
C VAL A 20 -29.27 6.67 29.99
N LEU A 21 -28.12 6.36 30.60
CA LEU A 21 -26.87 6.22 29.88
C LEU A 21 -26.75 4.83 29.28
N LEU A 22 -26.48 4.78 27.98
CA LEU A 22 -26.30 3.58 27.17
C LEU A 22 -24.81 3.37 26.84
N PRO A 23 -24.33 2.12 26.79
CA PRO A 23 -22.92 1.85 26.49
C PRO A 23 -22.53 2.17 25.04
N TYR A 24 -23.50 2.17 24.10
CA TYR A 24 -23.27 2.42 22.68
C TYR A 24 -24.37 3.33 22.09
N VAL A 25 -23.97 4.28 21.23
CA VAL A 25 -24.88 5.21 20.55
C VAL A 25 -25.94 4.50 19.70
N GLN A 26 -25.57 3.36 19.11
CA GLN A 26 -26.45 2.54 18.26
C GLN A 26 -27.66 1.97 19.01
N LEU A 27 -27.59 1.89 20.33
CA LEU A 27 -28.69 1.43 21.18
C LEU A 27 -29.76 2.49 21.46
N ILE A 28 -29.49 3.79 21.17
CA ILE A 28 -30.40 4.89 21.53
C ILE A 28 -31.76 4.72 20.85
N GLN A 29 -31.77 4.47 19.54
CA GLN A 29 -33.02 4.32 18.79
C GLN A 29 -33.79 3.07 19.24
N GLN A 30 -33.10 1.95 19.45
CA GLN A 30 -33.72 0.71 19.91
C GLN A 30 -34.27 0.85 21.34
N ALA A 31 -33.55 1.57 22.20
CA ALA A 31 -34.03 1.83 23.57
C ALA A 31 -35.30 2.70 23.57
N ARG A 32 -35.34 3.73 22.71
CA ARG A 32 -36.57 4.58 22.55
C ARG A 32 -37.74 3.78 22.02
N GLN A 33 -37.54 2.93 21.01
CA GLN A 33 -38.54 2.08 20.45
C GLN A 33 -39.07 1.07 21.50
N ALA A 34 -38.13 0.34 22.15
CA ALA A 34 -38.52 -0.64 23.17
C ALA A 34 -39.20 0.01 24.40
N TRP A 35 -38.90 1.27 24.71
CA TRP A 35 -39.64 2.00 25.73
C TRP A 35 -41.04 2.31 25.27
N ALA A 36 -41.24 2.80 24.04
CA ALA A 36 -42.56 3.10 23.48
C ALA A 36 -43.47 1.84 23.44
N GLU A 37 -42.92 0.69 23.10
CA GLU A 37 -43.63 -0.60 23.08
C GLU A 37 -44.04 -1.08 24.48
N ASN A 38 -43.19 -0.83 25.51
CA ASN A 38 -43.47 -1.29 26.89
C ASN A 38 -44.27 -0.29 27.73
N ALA A 39 -44.34 0.98 27.36
CA ALA A 39 -44.88 2.04 28.22
C ALA A 39 -46.43 2.13 28.23
N GLY A 40 -47.15 1.24 27.51
CA GLY A 40 -48.58 1.12 27.61
C GLY A 40 -49.39 2.42 27.41
N GLY A 41 -48.87 3.38 26.60
CA GLY A 41 -49.52 4.65 26.36
C GLY A 41 -48.94 5.83 27.13
N SER A 42 -47.85 5.67 27.87
CA SER A 42 -47.10 6.81 28.46
C SER A 42 -46.46 7.64 27.34
N PHE A 43 -46.80 8.91 27.28
CA PHE A 43 -46.25 9.84 26.26
C PHE A 43 -44.85 10.39 26.64
N PHE A 44 -44.39 10.14 27.83
CA PHE A 44 -43.08 10.67 28.32
C PHE A 44 -41.98 9.61 28.20
N VAL A 45 -40.93 9.98 27.49
CA VAL A 45 -39.77 9.13 27.21
C VAL A 45 -38.57 9.62 28.05
N PRO A 46 -37.88 8.73 28.75
CA PRO A 46 -36.58 9.05 29.37
C PRO A 46 -35.59 9.54 28.34
N ARG A 47 -34.60 10.31 28.78
CA ARG A 47 -33.49 10.73 27.89
C ARG A 47 -32.53 9.56 27.76
N PHE A 48 -32.58 8.84 26.62
CA PHE A 48 -31.61 7.82 26.28
C PHE A 48 -30.42 8.48 25.57
N GLU A 49 -29.25 8.42 26.20
CA GLU A 49 -28.02 9.12 25.75
C GLU A 49 -26.78 8.23 25.98
N THR A 50 -25.66 8.58 25.36
CA THR A 50 -24.33 8.21 25.83
C THR A 50 -23.78 9.36 26.66
N THR A 51 -22.68 9.15 27.39
CA THR A 51 -21.99 10.21 28.15
C THR A 51 -21.63 11.41 27.27
N MET A 52 -21.10 11.18 26.07
CA MET A 52 -20.73 12.25 25.13
C MET A 52 -21.95 12.96 24.54
N ASN A 53 -23.00 12.24 24.16
CA ASN A 53 -24.23 12.85 23.64
C ASN A 53 -24.92 13.71 24.71
N TRP A 54 -24.95 13.20 25.95
CA TRP A 54 -25.50 13.94 27.08
C TRP A 54 -24.68 15.22 27.35
N ALA A 55 -23.34 15.13 27.37
CA ALA A 55 -22.47 16.28 27.54
C ALA A 55 -22.71 17.35 26.45
N SER A 56 -22.81 16.93 25.19
CA SER A 56 -23.08 17.84 24.06
C SER A 56 -24.46 18.48 24.13
N SER A 57 -25.48 17.78 24.61
CA SER A 57 -26.83 18.29 24.74
C SER A 57 -27.03 19.29 25.87
N GLN A 58 -26.11 19.39 26.84
CA GLN A 58 -26.12 20.39 27.92
C GLN A 58 -25.80 21.81 27.44
N GLY A 59 -25.51 22.00 26.15
CA GLY A 59 -25.15 23.31 25.59
C GLY A 59 -26.25 24.41 25.66
N GLY A 60 -27.52 24.04 25.87
CA GLY A 60 -28.64 24.97 25.88
C GLY A 60 -28.62 25.99 27.02
N THR A 61 -28.14 25.64 28.22
CA THR A 61 -28.08 26.53 29.38
C THR A 61 -26.67 27.06 29.69
N LEU A 62 -25.64 26.34 29.28
CA LEU A 62 -24.21 26.63 29.59
C LEU A 62 -23.40 27.11 28.38
N GLY A 63 -24.03 27.32 27.23
CA GLY A 63 -23.34 27.57 25.95
C GLY A 63 -22.68 26.30 25.36
N MET A 64 -22.25 26.35 24.13
CA MET A 64 -21.46 25.22 23.55
C MET A 64 -20.11 25.11 24.24
N PHE A 65 -19.65 23.88 24.48
CA PHE A 65 -18.27 23.65 24.96
C PHE A 65 -17.30 24.02 23.83
N THR A 66 -16.44 24.98 24.10
CA THR A 66 -15.38 25.38 23.16
C THR A 66 -14.05 25.10 23.87
N PRO A 67 -13.27 24.12 23.42
CA PRO A 67 -11.98 23.82 24.02
C PRO A 67 -11.00 24.98 23.76
N SER A 68 -10.08 25.21 24.68
CA SER A 68 -8.96 26.15 24.49
C SER A 68 -7.92 25.60 23.51
N GLY A 69 -7.00 26.44 23.03
CA GLY A 69 -5.96 26.03 22.09
C GLY A 69 -5.01 24.95 22.58
N VAL A 70 -4.96 24.71 23.92
CA VAL A 70 -4.06 23.73 24.55
C VAL A 70 -4.79 22.52 25.11
N ASP A 71 -6.13 22.51 25.11
CA ASP A 71 -6.89 21.37 25.61
C ASP A 71 -6.74 20.15 24.71
N LEU A 72 -6.79 18.95 25.33
CA LEU A 72 -6.83 17.69 24.58
C LEU A 72 -8.18 17.58 23.83
N ARG A 73 -8.14 17.51 22.52
CA ARG A 73 -9.34 17.54 21.66
C ARG A 73 -9.79 16.19 21.16
N MET A 74 -8.97 15.13 21.32
CA MET A 74 -9.16 13.83 20.67
C MET A 74 -9.24 13.94 19.14
N ASP A 75 -8.56 14.94 18.58
CA ASP A 75 -8.38 15.20 17.15
C ASP A 75 -6.88 15.16 16.85
N VAL A 76 -6.46 14.17 16.10
CA VAL A 76 -5.04 13.94 15.82
C VAL A 76 -4.39 15.13 15.11
N SER A 77 -5.13 15.81 14.24
CA SER A 77 -4.63 16.95 13.46
C SER A 77 -4.23 18.14 14.35
N ILE A 78 -4.90 18.31 15.49
CA ILE A 78 -4.65 19.37 16.47
C ILE A 78 -3.74 18.87 17.58
N ASP A 79 -4.04 17.69 18.13
CA ASP A 79 -3.31 17.16 19.28
C ASP A 79 -1.85 16.85 18.95
N MET A 80 -1.52 16.50 17.70
CA MET A 80 -0.13 16.35 17.24
C MET A 80 0.65 17.67 17.28
N LEU A 81 0.02 18.80 16.93
CA LEU A 81 0.65 20.12 16.98
C LEU A 81 0.86 20.57 18.43
N THR A 82 -0.15 20.34 19.28
CA THR A 82 -0.07 20.62 20.71
C THR A 82 1.02 19.77 21.37
N ALA A 83 1.09 18.47 21.06
CA ALA A 83 2.14 17.57 21.55
C ALA A 83 3.54 18.03 21.14
N ALA A 84 3.72 18.43 19.86
CA ALA A 84 4.99 18.98 19.38
C ALA A 84 5.39 20.25 20.15
N SER A 85 4.43 21.16 20.38
CA SER A 85 4.65 22.37 21.17
C SER A 85 5.06 22.06 22.63
N LEU A 86 4.36 21.14 23.29
CA LEU A 86 4.65 20.72 24.65
C LEU A 86 6.04 20.06 24.77
N LEU A 87 6.41 19.20 23.82
CA LEU A 87 7.76 18.62 23.75
C LEU A 87 8.83 19.69 23.55
N GLY A 88 8.57 20.70 22.70
CA GLY A 88 9.46 21.85 22.52
C GLY A 88 9.69 22.62 23.83
N GLN A 89 8.61 22.93 24.56
CA GLN A 89 8.66 23.62 25.87
C GLN A 89 9.40 22.78 26.93
N ALA A 90 9.32 21.46 26.86
CA ALA A 90 10.04 20.53 27.73
C ALA A 90 11.51 20.31 27.33
N GLY A 91 12.03 21.01 26.34
CA GLY A 91 13.42 20.88 25.86
C GLY A 91 13.68 19.68 24.95
N LEU A 92 12.63 19.02 24.45
CA LEU A 92 12.69 17.83 23.58
C LEU A 92 12.43 18.16 22.10
N ALA A 93 12.73 19.39 21.67
CA ALA A 93 12.49 19.84 20.30
C ALA A 93 13.16 18.96 19.23
N ALA A 94 14.36 18.42 19.50
CA ALA A 94 15.06 17.53 18.58
C ALA A 94 14.40 16.15 18.40
N GLN A 95 13.53 15.73 19.32
CA GLN A 95 12.83 14.45 19.33
C GLN A 95 11.34 14.57 18.95
N GLN A 96 10.86 15.76 18.58
CA GLN A 96 9.43 16.01 18.31
C GLN A 96 8.85 15.03 17.30
N ASP A 97 9.53 14.78 16.18
CA ASP A 97 9.06 13.88 15.12
C ASP A 97 8.84 12.43 15.62
N ALA A 98 9.67 11.98 16.54
CA ALA A 98 9.61 10.62 17.09
C ALA A 98 8.63 10.48 18.26
N LEU A 99 8.44 11.54 19.06
CA LEU A 99 7.72 11.47 20.33
C LEU A 99 6.30 12.05 20.26
N SER A 100 5.95 12.92 19.31
CA SER A 100 4.63 13.56 19.28
C SER A 100 3.49 12.54 19.19
N GLY A 101 3.60 11.54 18.31
CA GLY A 101 2.59 10.47 18.20
C GLY A 101 2.46 9.66 19.49
N ARG A 102 3.58 9.35 20.14
CA ARG A 102 3.59 8.63 21.43
C ARG A 102 2.96 9.45 22.55
N LEU A 103 3.22 10.77 22.57
CA LEU A 103 2.63 11.68 23.54
C LEU A 103 1.11 11.79 23.35
N VAL A 104 0.64 11.91 22.12
CA VAL A 104 -0.80 11.92 21.79
C VAL A 104 -1.46 10.62 22.24
N GLU A 105 -0.89 9.45 21.91
CA GLU A 105 -1.41 8.15 22.32
C GLU A 105 -1.49 8.01 23.85
N ALA A 106 -0.43 8.42 24.55
CA ALA A 106 -0.39 8.44 26.01
C ALA A 106 -1.47 9.38 26.58
N ALA A 107 -1.58 10.60 26.05
CA ALA A 107 -2.59 11.57 26.50
C ALA A 107 -4.03 11.09 26.20
N TRP A 108 -4.30 10.48 25.05
CA TRP A 108 -5.63 9.94 24.73
C TRP A 108 -6.03 8.79 25.67
N SER A 109 -5.10 7.90 26.01
CA SER A 109 -5.38 6.85 26.99
C SER A 109 -5.69 7.40 28.38
N LEU A 110 -4.91 8.37 28.86
CA LEU A 110 -5.08 9.03 30.15
C LEU A 110 -6.27 9.99 30.18
N GLY A 111 -6.62 10.62 29.06
CA GLY A 111 -7.72 11.57 28.96
C GLY A 111 -9.06 11.01 29.39
N ARG A 112 -9.30 9.71 29.14
CA ARG A 112 -10.52 9.02 29.61
C ARG A 112 -10.57 8.89 31.13
N VAL A 113 -9.44 8.67 31.77
CA VAL A 113 -9.35 8.57 33.23
C VAL A 113 -9.41 9.98 33.85
N ALA A 114 -8.67 10.94 33.27
CA ALA A 114 -8.68 12.33 33.74
C ALA A 114 -10.09 12.96 33.66
N ALA A 115 -10.87 12.67 32.60
CA ALA A 115 -12.24 13.11 32.45
C ALA A 115 -13.19 12.56 33.52
N ALA A 116 -12.83 11.45 34.17
CA ALA A 116 -13.56 10.86 35.32
C ALA A 116 -13.23 11.54 36.64
N VAL A 117 -12.16 12.33 36.70
CA VAL A 117 -11.77 13.10 37.88
C VAL A 117 -12.44 14.46 37.84
N LEU A 118 -13.07 14.87 38.95
CA LEU A 118 -13.64 16.23 39.10
C LEU A 118 -12.59 17.29 38.71
N PRO A 119 -12.95 18.35 38.01
CA PRO A 119 -12.00 19.36 37.58
C PRO A 119 -11.12 19.93 38.67
N SER A 120 -11.70 20.18 39.86
CA SER A 120 -10.96 20.68 41.03
C SER A 120 -9.95 19.69 41.64
N GLY A 121 -10.04 18.43 41.32
CA GLY A 121 -9.16 17.36 41.86
C GLY A 121 -8.08 16.90 40.86
N ARG A 122 -8.12 17.33 39.59
CA ARG A 122 -7.23 16.82 38.55
C ARG A 122 -5.75 17.11 38.77
N GLU A 123 -5.43 18.30 39.29
CA GLU A 123 -4.05 18.67 39.61
C GLU A 123 -3.45 17.74 40.66
N ALA A 124 -4.19 17.51 41.76
CA ALA A 124 -3.75 16.62 42.86
C ALA A 124 -3.63 15.16 42.36
N TRP A 125 -4.60 14.70 41.53
CA TRP A 125 -4.56 13.37 40.90
C TRP A 125 -3.33 13.23 39.99
N SER A 126 -3.07 14.19 39.15
CA SER A 126 -1.92 14.17 38.22
C SER A 126 -0.59 14.15 39.00
N GLY A 127 -0.47 14.95 40.06
CA GLY A 127 0.73 14.95 40.91
C GLY A 127 0.99 13.60 41.56
N SER A 128 -0.05 12.96 42.10
CA SER A 128 0.06 11.62 42.70
C SER A 128 0.44 10.56 41.68
N MET A 129 -0.15 10.61 40.46
CA MET A 129 0.17 9.68 39.39
C MET A 129 1.60 9.88 38.85
N ALA A 130 2.06 11.13 38.75
CA ALA A 130 3.42 11.44 38.32
C ALA A 130 4.49 10.97 39.31
N GLU A 131 4.24 11.09 40.59
CA GLU A 131 5.12 10.58 41.66
C GLU A 131 5.23 9.06 41.62
N ALA A 132 4.08 8.39 41.48
CA ALA A 132 4.01 6.94 41.41
C ALA A 132 4.66 6.36 40.12
N LEU A 133 4.45 6.98 38.96
CA LEU A 133 5.13 6.61 37.72
C LEU A 133 6.64 6.84 37.80
N GLY A 134 7.08 7.91 38.45
CA GLY A 134 8.49 8.25 38.61
C GLY A 134 9.28 7.12 39.27
N ALA A 135 8.72 6.46 40.29
CA ALA A 135 9.38 5.38 41.01
C ALA A 135 9.78 4.15 40.13
N GLY A 136 9.23 4.00 38.94
CA GLY A 136 9.57 2.92 38.02
C GLY A 136 10.37 3.36 36.77
N LEU A 137 10.62 4.67 36.64
CA LEU A 137 11.24 5.26 35.45
C LEU A 137 12.54 6.03 35.76
N ASP A 138 13.19 5.76 36.86
CA ASP A 138 14.39 6.46 37.34
C ASP A 138 15.66 6.15 36.55
N SER A 139 15.61 5.16 35.66
CA SER A 139 16.75 4.79 34.80
C SER A 139 16.99 5.85 33.70
N PRO A 140 18.24 6.29 33.48
CA PRO A 140 18.57 7.17 32.36
C PRO A 140 18.15 6.64 30.98
N VAL A 141 18.05 5.32 30.83
CA VAL A 141 17.59 4.66 29.60
C VAL A 141 16.11 4.95 29.33
N LEU A 142 15.30 5.13 30.37
CA LEU A 142 13.86 5.38 30.31
C LEU A 142 13.52 6.89 30.44
N ALA A 143 14.51 7.78 30.32
CA ALA A 143 14.30 9.21 30.51
C ALA A 143 13.29 9.83 29.53
N LEU A 144 13.22 9.33 28.30
CA LEU A 144 12.25 9.80 27.28
C LEU A 144 10.84 9.31 27.60
N GLU A 145 10.68 8.06 28.00
CA GLU A 145 9.41 7.48 28.43
C GLU A 145 8.88 8.20 29.68
N ALA A 146 9.75 8.48 30.65
CA ALA A 146 9.43 9.26 31.81
C ALA A 146 8.97 10.69 31.47
N ALA A 147 9.65 11.34 30.54
CA ALA A 147 9.28 12.66 30.05
C ALA A 147 7.91 12.65 29.36
N VAL A 148 7.67 11.71 28.42
CA VAL A 148 6.38 11.55 27.75
C VAL A 148 5.26 11.31 28.75
N GLY A 149 5.45 10.42 29.72
CA GLY A 149 4.45 10.12 30.76
C GLY A 149 4.09 11.35 31.61
N ARG A 150 5.10 12.12 32.04
CA ARG A 150 4.89 13.34 32.81
C ARG A 150 4.20 14.45 32.04
N ILE A 151 4.61 14.66 30.77
CA ILE A 151 3.97 15.66 29.89
C ILE A 151 2.54 15.25 29.61
N ALA A 152 2.26 13.98 29.33
CA ALA A 152 0.91 13.48 29.09
C ALA A 152 0.01 13.72 30.33
N LEU A 153 0.47 13.37 31.53
CA LEU A 153 -0.27 13.60 32.79
C LEU A 153 -0.56 15.07 33.00
N ALA A 154 0.43 15.95 32.83
CA ALA A 154 0.24 17.39 32.98
C ALA A 154 -0.76 17.93 31.92
N TRP A 155 -0.66 17.48 30.70
CA TRP A 155 -1.55 17.91 29.62
C TRP A 155 -3.00 17.52 29.89
N VAL A 156 -3.27 16.24 30.21
CA VAL A 156 -4.65 15.78 30.47
C VAL A 156 -5.25 16.39 31.73
N ALA A 157 -4.44 16.69 32.76
CA ALA A 157 -4.90 17.34 33.97
C ALA A 157 -5.27 18.82 33.77
N ALA A 158 -4.53 19.52 32.91
CA ALA A 158 -4.79 20.91 32.54
C ALA A 158 -5.97 21.07 31.57
N SER A 159 -6.34 20.01 30.84
CA SER A 159 -7.38 20.04 29.82
C SER A 159 -8.79 20.08 30.45
N ALA A 160 -9.67 20.85 29.80
CA ALA A 160 -11.11 20.82 30.07
C ALA A 160 -11.77 19.77 29.14
N TYR A 161 -12.79 19.10 29.66
CA TYR A 161 -13.53 18.07 28.90
C TYR A 161 -15.00 18.43 28.77
N ALA A 162 -15.64 18.11 27.67
CA ALA A 162 -17.08 18.32 27.47
C ALA A 162 -17.90 17.62 28.59
N THR A 163 -17.44 16.48 29.08
CA THR A 163 -18.06 15.70 30.16
C THR A 163 -17.98 16.35 31.54
N ASP A 164 -17.17 17.38 31.74
CA ASP A 164 -17.10 18.13 33.02
C ASP A 164 -18.44 18.73 33.41
N ARG A 165 -19.25 19.09 32.42
CA ARG A 165 -20.60 19.65 32.59
C ARG A 165 -21.58 18.65 33.19
N LEU A 166 -21.31 17.34 33.05
CA LEU A 166 -22.18 16.29 33.57
C LEU A 166 -22.16 16.26 35.09
N PHE A 167 -21.05 16.68 35.72
CA PHE A 167 -20.95 16.82 37.18
C PHE A 167 -21.72 18.04 37.73
N LEU A 168 -22.13 18.97 36.85
CA LEU A 168 -22.99 20.12 37.19
C LEU A 168 -24.46 19.86 36.86
N ALA A 169 -24.76 18.75 36.21
CA ALA A 169 -26.14 18.41 35.90
C ALA A 169 -26.90 17.86 37.12
N GLU A 170 -28.20 18.10 37.19
CA GLU A 170 -29.07 17.67 38.28
C GLU A 170 -30.23 16.78 37.77
N PRO A 171 -29.97 15.59 37.24
CA PRO A 171 -31.04 14.67 36.91
C PRO A 171 -31.77 14.19 38.16
N ALA A 172 -33.10 14.07 38.09
CA ALA A 172 -33.85 13.49 39.19
C ALA A 172 -33.47 12.01 39.45
N LEU A 173 -33.15 11.29 38.39
CA LEU A 173 -32.61 9.92 38.41
C LEU A 173 -31.65 9.71 37.26
N LEU A 174 -30.48 9.13 37.53
CA LEU A 174 -29.53 8.63 36.55
C LEU A 174 -29.61 7.09 36.51
N VAL A 175 -29.93 6.51 35.36
CA VAL A 175 -29.90 5.07 35.19
C VAL A 175 -28.76 4.73 34.24
N VAL A 176 -27.85 3.90 34.68
CA VAL A 176 -26.71 3.44 33.86
C VAL A 176 -27.01 2.04 33.37
N ILE A 177 -26.98 1.84 32.09
CA ILE A 177 -27.06 0.52 31.47
C ILE A 177 -25.63 0.02 31.28
N ASP A 178 -25.22 -0.93 32.13
CA ASP A 178 -23.85 -1.44 32.11
C ASP A 178 -23.62 -2.32 30.88
N GLY A 179 -22.54 -2.03 30.13
CA GLY A 179 -22.03 -2.84 29.02
C GLY A 179 -20.99 -3.88 29.49
N PHE A 180 -20.23 -4.42 28.53
CA PHE A 180 -19.12 -5.33 28.85
C PHE A 180 -17.91 -4.58 29.43
N GLN A 181 -17.73 -3.33 29.04
CA GLN A 181 -16.62 -2.48 29.46
C GLN A 181 -17.10 -1.43 30.45
N VAL A 182 -16.34 -1.27 31.52
CA VAL A 182 -16.54 -0.19 32.49
C VAL A 182 -16.03 1.12 31.89
N GLU A 183 -16.87 2.14 31.81
CA GLU A 183 -16.47 3.47 31.38
C GLU A 183 -16.14 4.35 32.59
N PRO A 184 -14.91 4.90 32.70
CA PRO A 184 -14.48 5.64 33.90
C PRO A 184 -15.39 6.83 34.27
N VAL A 185 -15.82 7.62 33.27
CA VAL A 185 -16.72 8.77 33.48
C VAL A 185 -18.07 8.32 34.04
N THR A 186 -18.62 7.21 33.49
CA THR A 186 -19.90 6.68 33.97
C THR A 186 -19.80 6.23 35.44
N GLU A 187 -18.71 5.56 35.83
CA GLU A 187 -18.47 5.19 37.25
C GLU A 187 -18.33 6.41 38.17
N ALA A 188 -17.59 7.43 37.71
CA ALA A 188 -17.47 8.68 38.45
C ALA A 188 -18.82 9.38 38.63
N LEU A 189 -19.68 9.40 37.62
CA LEU A 189 -21.03 9.94 37.71
C LEU A 189 -21.91 9.13 38.68
N LYS A 190 -21.81 7.81 38.71
CA LYS A 190 -22.54 6.97 39.71
C LYS A 190 -22.13 7.34 41.13
N LEU A 191 -20.83 7.49 41.38
CA LEU A 191 -20.33 7.95 42.70
C LEU A 191 -20.79 9.38 43.05
N HIS A 192 -20.74 10.29 42.06
CA HIS A 192 -21.14 11.71 42.26
C HIS A 192 -22.64 11.85 42.61
N PHE A 193 -23.51 11.13 41.87
CA PHE A 193 -24.95 11.21 42.10
C PHE A 193 -25.45 10.32 43.26
N GLY A 194 -24.64 9.37 43.72
CA GLY A 194 -24.94 8.51 44.87
C GLY A 194 -26.28 7.80 44.75
N GLU A 195 -27.21 8.01 45.71
CA GLU A 195 -28.53 7.34 45.70
C GLU A 195 -29.42 7.68 44.50
N ARG A 196 -29.12 8.78 43.79
CA ARG A 196 -29.82 9.13 42.52
C ARG A 196 -29.33 8.36 41.30
N ALA A 197 -28.29 7.53 41.45
CA ALA A 197 -27.77 6.71 40.37
C ALA A 197 -28.11 5.21 40.58
N VAL A 198 -28.50 4.53 39.54
CA VAL A 198 -28.84 3.09 39.60
C VAL A 198 -28.28 2.41 38.34
N SER A 199 -27.65 1.25 38.54
CA SER A 199 -27.14 0.43 37.42
C SER A 199 -28.10 -0.68 37.02
N ILE A 200 -28.21 -0.93 35.73
CA ILE A 200 -28.93 -2.09 35.17
C ILE A 200 -27.94 -2.83 34.27
N ALA A 201 -27.55 -4.05 34.64
CA ALA A 201 -26.70 -4.87 33.77
C ALA A 201 -27.52 -5.40 32.57
N LEU A 202 -27.03 -5.18 31.38
CA LEU A 202 -27.54 -5.74 30.12
C LEU A 202 -27.06 -7.19 29.95
N CYS A 203 -25.91 -7.52 30.52
CA CYS A 203 -25.39 -8.90 30.57
C CYS A 203 -25.88 -9.61 31.81
N LEU A 204 -26.23 -10.87 31.65
CA LEU A 204 -26.39 -11.78 32.79
C LEU A 204 -24.99 -12.06 33.39
N SER A 205 -24.93 -12.34 34.71
CA SER A 205 -23.71 -12.77 35.36
C SER A 205 -23.10 -14.00 34.67
N PRO A 206 -21.78 -14.22 34.75
CA PRO A 206 -21.13 -15.42 34.20
C PRO A 206 -21.83 -16.72 34.65
N ASP A 207 -22.24 -16.80 35.89
CA ASP A 207 -22.93 -17.98 36.47
C ASP A 207 -24.32 -18.22 35.84
N ALA A 208 -25.02 -17.17 35.44
CA ALA A 208 -26.29 -17.28 34.68
C ALA A 208 -26.04 -17.68 33.21
N LEU A 209 -24.78 -17.60 32.74
CA LEU A 209 -24.37 -18.01 31.40
C LEU A 209 -24.17 -19.54 31.29
N GLU A 210 -23.87 -20.23 32.37
CA GLU A 210 -23.66 -21.70 32.39
C GLU A 210 -24.94 -22.53 32.54
N SER A 211 -26.04 -21.94 32.99
CA SER A 211 -27.26 -22.65 33.38
C SER A 211 -28.31 -22.80 32.27
N GLY A 212 -28.12 -22.32 31.06
CA GLY A 212 -29.09 -22.41 29.95
C GLY A 212 -28.63 -23.31 28.79
N THR A 213 -29.53 -24.00 28.15
CA THR A 213 -29.31 -24.71 26.87
C THR A 213 -29.08 -23.68 25.77
N ALA A 214 -27.82 -23.18 25.64
CA ALA A 214 -27.48 -22.29 24.56
C ALA A 214 -27.56 -23.04 23.21
N PRO A 215 -28.03 -22.38 22.13
CA PRO A 215 -28.07 -22.96 20.79
C PRO A 215 -26.69 -23.50 20.37
N VAL A 216 -26.66 -24.56 19.58
CA VAL A 216 -25.41 -25.10 19.03
C VAL A 216 -25.05 -24.28 17.81
N PRO A 217 -23.87 -23.60 17.79
CA PRO A 217 -23.46 -22.88 16.62
C PRO A 217 -23.04 -23.81 15.48
N SER A 218 -23.19 -23.36 14.24
CA SER A 218 -22.64 -24.02 13.06
C SER A 218 -21.15 -23.72 12.96
N LEU A 219 -20.32 -24.72 12.65
CA LEU A 219 -18.88 -24.60 12.59
C LEU A 219 -18.38 -24.81 11.18
N HIS A 220 -17.55 -23.88 10.70
CA HIS A 220 -17.02 -23.89 9.34
C HIS A 220 -15.49 -23.73 9.37
N ALA A 221 -14.76 -24.83 9.18
CA ALA A 221 -13.31 -24.79 8.95
C ALA A 221 -13.06 -24.49 7.47
N ALA A 222 -12.43 -23.37 7.18
CA ALA A 222 -12.01 -22.96 5.85
C ALA A 222 -10.53 -23.29 5.60
N LEU A 223 -10.14 -23.44 4.35
CA LEU A 223 -8.76 -23.75 3.98
C LEU A 223 -7.85 -22.53 4.15
N ASP A 224 -8.31 -21.38 3.65
CA ASP A 224 -7.58 -20.11 3.62
C ASP A 224 -8.53 -18.91 3.73
N ALA A 225 -8.00 -17.70 3.59
CA ALA A 225 -8.75 -16.45 3.72
C ALA A 225 -9.87 -16.31 2.66
N GLU A 226 -9.66 -16.77 1.43
CA GLU A 226 -10.65 -16.65 0.36
C GLU A 226 -11.77 -17.70 0.53
N ASP A 227 -11.42 -18.89 0.96
CA ASP A 227 -12.40 -19.94 1.31
C ASP A 227 -13.26 -19.50 2.49
N GLU A 228 -12.65 -18.88 3.51
CA GLU A 228 -13.37 -18.33 4.66
C GLU A 228 -14.34 -17.21 4.26
N ALA A 229 -13.86 -16.25 3.42
CA ALA A 229 -14.70 -15.17 2.93
C ALA A 229 -15.90 -15.67 2.12
N GLY A 230 -15.67 -16.65 1.22
CA GLY A 230 -16.71 -17.25 0.41
C GLY A 230 -17.75 -18.00 1.25
N ARG A 231 -17.32 -18.74 2.28
CA ARG A 231 -18.24 -19.43 3.23
C ARG A 231 -19.02 -18.44 4.07
N ALA A 232 -18.37 -17.38 4.60
CA ALA A 232 -19.04 -16.36 5.39
C ALA A 232 -20.12 -15.62 4.59
N ALA A 233 -19.83 -15.23 3.35
CA ALA A 233 -20.81 -14.63 2.46
C ALA A 233 -21.99 -15.57 2.20
N ALA A 234 -21.73 -16.86 1.98
CA ALA A 234 -22.78 -17.84 1.76
C ALA A 234 -23.65 -18.09 3.01
N CYS A 235 -23.07 -18.11 4.23
CA CYS A 235 -23.83 -18.17 5.48
C CYS A 235 -24.80 -16.98 5.59
N VAL A 236 -24.31 -15.74 5.33
CA VAL A 236 -25.17 -14.56 5.32
C VAL A 236 -26.31 -14.72 4.33
N LEU A 237 -26.04 -15.12 3.08
CA LEU A 237 -27.05 -15.30 2.04
C LEU A 237 -28.05 -16.41 2.42
N ALA A 238 -27.60 -17.49 3.05
CA ALA A 238 -28.48 -18.58 3.52
C ALA A 238 -29.43 -18.09 4.62
N HIS A 239 -28.96 -17.25 5.55
CA HIS A 239 -29.85 -16.64 6.56
C HIS A 239 -30.87 -15.71 5.90
N LEU A 240 -30.46 -14.83 4.99
CA LEU A 240 -31.36 -13.93 4.28
C LEU A 240 -32.42 -14.69 3.45
N ALA A 241 -32.04 -15.78 2.78
CA ALA A 241 -32.94 -16.63 2.04
C ALA A 241 -34.00 -17.33 2.92
N GLN A 242 -33.71 -17.50 4.21
CA GLN A 242 -34.62 -18.04 5.21
C GLN A 242 -35.44 -16.95 5.94
N GLY A 243 -35.38 -15.71 5.45
CA GLY A 243 -36.15 -14.59 6.02
C GLY A 243 -35.52 -14.02 7.31
N ARG A 244 -34.32 -14.45 7.71
CA ARG A 244 -33.63 -13.92 8.89
C ARG A 244 -32.91 -12.63 8.52
N SER A 245 -33.45 -11.49 8.93
CA SER A 245 -32.91 -10.15 8.72
C SER A 245 -33.27 -9.28 9.91
N PRO A 246 -32.35 -8.39 10.39
CA PRO A 246 -30.96 -8.22 9.93
C PRO A 246 -30.00 -9.31 10.43
N VAL A 247 -28.98 -9.61 9.61
CA VAL A 247 -27.88 -10.52 9.95
C VAL A 247 -26.67 -9.70 10.42
N ALA A 248 -26.05 -10.07 11.54
CA ALA A 248 -24.77 -9.52 11.95
C ALA A 248 -23.62 -10.22 11.22
N LEU A 249 -22.76 -9.46 10.59
CA LEU A 249 -21.44 -9.89 10.16
C LEU A 249 -20.40 -9.29 11.12
N VAL A 250 -19.78 -10.13 11.93
CA VAL A 250 -18.85 -9.66 12.96
C VAL A 250 -17.47 -9.38 12.33
N ALA A 251 -16.97 -8.17 12.51
CA ALA A 251 -15.72 -7.69 11.93
C ALA A 251 -14.54 -7.94 12.91
N GLN A 252 -13.91 -9.11 12.84
CA GLN A 252 -12.67 -9.41 13.55
C GLN A 252 -11.43 -9.07 12.74
N ASP A 253 -11.50 -9.27 11.42
CA ASP A 253 -10.46 -8.96 10.45
C ASP A 253 -11.02 -8.02 9.39
N ARG A 254 -10.42 -6.84 9.24
CA ARG A 254 -10.89 -5.83 8.28
C ARG A 254 -10.75 -6.26 6.82
N GLN A 255 -9.69 -6.99 6.48
CA GLN A 255 -9.48 -7.45 5.09
C GLN A 255 -10.52 -8.51 4.73
N LEU A 256 -10.72 -9.47 5.62
CA LEU A 256 -11.76 -10.50 5.48
C LEU A 256 -13.16 -9.88 5.39
N THR A 257 -13.48 -8.97 6.29
CA THR A 257 -14.79 -8.28 6.31
C THR A 257 -15.05 -7.52 5.01
N ARG A 258 -14.06 -6.79 4.49
CA ARG A 258 -14.17 -6.09 3.19
C ARG A 258 -14.41 -7.06 2.04
N ARG A 259 -13.72 -8.20 2.06
CA ARG A 259 -13.87 -9.23 1.04
C ARG A 259 -15.28 -9.82 1.04
N VAL A 260 -15.80 -10.16 2.23
CA VAL A 260 -17.18 -10.62 2.40
C VAL A 260 -18.18 -9.55 1.95
N ALA A 261 -17.99 -8.30 2.38
CA ALA A 261 -18.86 -7.19 2.00
C ALA A 261 -18.89 -6.98 0.47
N ALA A 262 -17.75 -7.09 -0.21
CA ALA A 262 -17.69 -6.99 -1.68
C ALA A 262 -18.53 -8.11 -2.35
N MET A 263 -18.41 -9.36 -1.87
CA MET A 263 -19.19 -10.49 -2.39
C MET A 263 -20.70 -10.31 -2.19
N LEU A 264 -21.11 -9.72 -1.06
CA LEU A 264 -22.50 -9.42 -0.77
C LEU A 264 -23.03 -8.24 -1.61
N ALA A 265 -22.19 -7.21 -1.81
CA ALA A 265 -22.52 -6.05 -2.65
C ALA A 265 -22.80 -6.45 -4.12
N GLU A 266 -22.02 -7.40 -4.68
CA GLU A 266 -22.26 -7.96 -6.01
C GLU A 266 -23.64 -8.63 -6.15
N ARG A 267 -24.23 -9.06 -5.03
CA ARG A 267 -25.57 -9.64 -4.96
C ARG A 267 -26.66 -8.61 -4.64
N GLY A 268 -26.29 -7.33 -4.54
CA GLY A 268 -27.22 -6.24 -4.24
C GLY A 268 -27.75 -6.24 -2.80
N ILE A 269 -27.03 -6.85 -1.85
CA ILE A 269 -27.42 -6.89 -0.44
C ILE A 269 -27.17 -5.52 0.19
N ALA A 270 -28.21 -4.97 0.84
CA ALA A 270 -28.12 -3.71 1.58
C ALA A 270 -27.39 -3.93 2.92
N MET A 271 -26.27 -3.24 3.10
CA MET A 271 -25.41 -3.38 4.28
C MET A 271 -25.21 -2.05 4.98
N ARG A 272 -25.11 -2.11 6.32
CA ARG A 272 -24.62 -1.00 7.15
C ARG A 272 -23.31 -1.42 7.82
N ASP A 273 -22.22 -0.75 7.47
CA ASP A 273 -20.92 -0.97 8.11
C ASP A 273 -20.71 0.05 9.26
N GLU A 274 -20.83 -0.43 10.50
CA GLU A 274 -20.63 0.38 11.71
C GLU A 274 -19.14 0.46 12.11
N THR A 275 -18.28 -0.35 11.47
CA THR A 275 -16.84 -0.31 11.72
C THR A 275 -16.13 0.71 10.83
N GLY A 276 -16.64 0.94 9.64
CA GLY A 276 -16.07 1.80 8.63
C GLY A 276 -14.65 1.37 8.22
N TRP A 277 -13.97 2.22 7.50
CA TRP A 277 -12.57 2.04 7.14
C TRP A 277 -11.75 3.31 7.35
N LYS A 278 -10.44 3.16 7.47
CA LYS A 278 -9.57 4.33 7.59
C LYS A 278 -9.75 5.24 6.38
N LEU A 279 -9.95 6.52 6.62
CA LEU A 279 -10.15 7.51 5.55
C LEU A 279 -8.93 7.58 4.61
N SER A 280 -7.71 7.39 5.15
CA SER A 280 -6.45 7.29 4.40
C SER A 280 -6.47 6.24 3.30
N THR A 281 -7.26 5.16 3.46
CA THR A 281 -7.37 4.07 2.48
C THR A 281 -8.43 4.31 1.41
N SER A 282 -9.12 5.45 1.44
CA SER A 282 -10.09 5.83 0.42
C SER A 282 -9.40 6.32 -0.86
N ARG A 283 -10.07 6.16 -2.01
CA ARG A 283 -9.61 6.69 -3.29
C ARG A 283 -9.47 8.22 -3.24
N ALA A 284 -10.36 8.89 -2.52
CA ALA A 284 -10.34 10.34 -2.31
C ALA A 284 -9.04 10.78 -1.63
N ALA A 285 -8.69 10.14 -0.50
CA ALA A 285 -7.45 10.41 0.22
C ALA A 285 -6.22 10.10 -0.63
N ALA A 286 -6.20 8.95 -1.32
CA ALA A 286 -5.11 8.56 -2.20
C ALA A 286 -4.88 9.58 -3.33
N GLY A 287 -5.96 10.11 -3.93
CA GLY A 287 -5.91 11.15 -4.96
C GLY A 287 -5.32 12.46 -4.45
N LEU A 288 -5.69 12.92 -3.24
CA LEU A 288 -5.10 14.11 -2.63
C LEU A 288 -3.64 13.86 -2.25
N MET A 289 -3.34 12.74 -1.62
CA MET A 289 -1.97 12.39 -1.20
C MET A 289 -1.03 12.20 -2.39
N SER A 290 -1.52 11.82 -3.58
CA SER A 290 -0.71 11.75 -4.80
C SER A 290 -0.16 13.12 -5.19
N LEU A 291 -0.95 14.21 -5.03
CA LEU A 291 -0.46 15.58 -5.22
C LEU A 291 0.69 15.89 -4.27
N LEU A 292 0.54 15.61 -2.98
CA LEU A 292 1.59 15.91 -1.99
C LEU A 292 2.88 15.10 -2.23
N ARG A 293 2.76 13.86 -2.73
CA ARG A 293 3.91 13.03 -3.12
C ARG A 293 4.59 13.49 -4.40
N ALA A 294 3.88 14.22 -5.27
CA ALA A 294 4.45 14.77 -6.49
C ALA A 294 5.25 16.08 -6.28
N LEU A 295 5.24 16.67 -5.05
CA LEU A 295 5.87 17.95 -4.76
C LEU A 295 7.37 17.94 -4.46
N PRO A 296 8.01 16.88 -3.89
CA PRO A 296 9.44 16.90 -3.60
C PRO A 296 10.27 17.22 -4.84
N TRP A 297 11.37 17.99 -4.67
CA TRP A 297 12.22 18.41 -5.78
C TRP A 297 12.93 17.22 -6.49
N ASP A 298 13.15 16.13 -5.75
CA ASP A 298 13.77 14.87 -6.19
C ASP A 298 12.73 13.77 -6.49
N VAL A 299 11.49 14.18 -6.73
CA VAL A 299 10.38 13.25 -6.96
C VAL A 299 10.62 12.36 -8.19
N SER A 300 10.23 11.10 -8.07
CA SER A 300 10.23 10.15 -9.18
C SER A 300 9.19 10.53 -10.25
N THR A 301 9.48 10.21 -11.49
CA THR A 301 8.55 10.40 -12.61
C THR A 301 7.25 9.64 -12.38
N ASP A 302 7.30 8.43 -11.81
CA ASP A 302 6.11 7.62 -11.50
C ASP A 302 5.18 8.32 -10.50
N ALA A 303 5.71 8.93 -9.45
CA ALA A 303 4.88 9.66 -8.48
C ALA A 303 4.15 10.87 -9.10
N VAL A 304 4.81 11.58 -10.03
CA VAL A 304 4.16 12.67 -10.78
C VAL A 304 3.10 12.11 -11.74
N ILE A 305 3.37 11.03 -12.46
CA ILE A 305 2.41 10.36 -13.34
C ILE A 305 1.18 9.89 -12.56
N ASP A 306 1.36 9.31 -11.39
CA ASP A 306 0.26 8.89 -10.51
C ASP A 306 -0.64 10.06 -10.14
N TRP A 307 -0.07 11.21 -9.79
CA TRP A 307 -0.86 12.41 -9.54
C TRP A 307 -1.56 12.92 -10.81
N LEU A 308 -0.88 12.97 -11.96
CA LEU A 308 -1.47 13.43 -13.23
C LEU A 308 -2.69 12.60 -13.63
N LYS A 309 -2.68 11.30 -13.36
CA LYS A 309 -3.82 10.40 -13.59
C LYS A 309 -5.01 10.70 -12.66
N ASN A 310 -4.77 11.35 -11.52
CA ASN A 310 -5.78 11.73 -10.54
C ASN A 310 -6.22 13.21 -10.66
N ALA A 311 -5.62 14.00 -11.55
CA ALA A 311 -5.91 15.44 -11.72
C ALA A 311 -6.71 15.70 -13.01
N PRO A 312 -8.02 15.97 -12.93
CA PRO A 312 -8.92 16.09 -14.09
C PRO A 312 -8.54 17.13 -15.14
N VAL A 313 -7.77 18.16 -14.77
CA VAL A 313 -7.29 19.19 -15.70
C VAL A 313 -6.40 18.62 -16.80
N PHE A 314 -5.79 17.46 -16.56
CA PHE A 314 -4.92 16.78 -17.53
C PHE A 314 -5.70 15.70 -18.30
N ALA A 315 -5.78 15.83 -19.62
CA ALA A 315 -6.44 14.83 -20.44
C ALA A 315 -5.71 13.49 -20.39
N ALA A 316 -6.43 12.40 -20.07
CA ALA A 316 -5.86 11.06 -19.91
C ALA A 316 -4.99 10.61 -21.11
N SER A 317 -5.41 10.93 -22.35
CA SER A 317 -4.64 10.61 -23.56
C SER A 317 -3.27 11.30 -23.60
N LYS A 318 -3.18 12.55 -23.11
CA LYS A 318 -1.92 13.29 -23.03
C LYS A 318 -1.02 12.72 -21.94
N VAL A 319 -1.58 12.37 -20.78
CA VAL A 319 -0.83 11.74 -19.69
C VAL A 319 -0.27 10.40 -20.14
N THR A 320 -1.08 9.53 -20.77
CA THR A 320 -0.63 8.24 -21.30
C THR A 320 0.45 8.39 -22.36
N ALA A 321 0.33 9.36 -23.26
CA ALA A 321 1.33 9.62 -24.29
C ALA A 321 2.66 10.11 -23.68
N ALA A 322 2.60 11.01 -22.67
CA ALA A 322 3.77 11.48 -21.95
C ALA A 322 4.43 10.34 -21.14
N GLU A 323 3.64 9.50 -20.46
CA GLU A 323 4.14 8.31 -19.75
C GLU A 323 4.89 7.37 -20.70
N THR A 324 4.30 7.07 -21.85
CA THR A 324 4.94 6.21 -22.87
C THR A 324 6.26 6.81 -23.35
N GLU A 325 6.30 8.12 -23.56
CA GLU A 325 7.50 8.84 -23.98
C GLU A 325 8.58 8.81 -22.88
N MET A 326 8.23 9.09 -21.63
CA MET A 326 9.15 9.06 -20.47
C MET A 326 9.70 7.65 -20.23
N ARG A 327 8.87 6.61 -20.31
CA ARG A 327 9.31 5.21 -20.21
C ARG A 327 10.28 4.83 -21.32
N LYS A 328 9.99 5.23 -22.57
CA LYS A 328 10.85 4.96 -23.71
C LYS A 328 12.26 5.56 -23.55
N PHE A 329 12.36 6.73 -22.94
CA PHE A 329 13.62 7.44 -22.73
C PHE A 329 14.22 7.27 -21.33
N GLY A 330 13.63 6.42 -20.48
CA GLY A 330 14.14 6.08 -19.15
C GLY A 330 14.23 7.28 -18.20
N VAL A 331 13.29 8.25 -18.30
CA VAL A 331 13.28 9.44 -17.43
C VAL A 331 12.79 9.05 -16.04
N ARG A 332 13.71 8.78 -15.12
CA ARG A 332 13.41 8.28 -13.78
C ARG A 332 13.01 9.37 -12.79
N ALA A 333 13.72 10.51 -12.81
CA ALA A 333 13.43 11.64 -11.93
C ALA A 333 12.80 12.79 -12.73
N TRP A 334 11.76 13.40 -12.18
CA TRP A 334 11.03 14.49 -12.83
C TRP A 334 11.92 15.71 -13.15
N ARG A 335 12.90 15.99 -12.29
CA ARG A 335 13.87 17.07 -12.46
C ARG A 335 14.77 16.93 -13.68
N ASP A 336 14.94 15.71 -14.20
CA ASP A 336 15.83 15.41 -15.34
C ASP A 336 15.19 15.74 -16.69
N LEU A 337 13.88 16.03 -16.71
CA LEU A 337 13.15 16.44 -17.92
C LEU A 337 13.74 17.67 -18.64
N PRO A 338 14.20 18.74 -17.94
CA PRO A 338 14.79 19.90 -18.60
C PRO A 338 16.13 19.60 -19.28
N ALA A 339 16.87 18.59 -18.83
CA ALA A 339 18.16 18.18 -19.38
C ALA A 339 18.04 17.34 -20.65
N SER A 340 16.84 16.81 -20.92
CA SER A 340 16.58 16.00 -22.10
C SER A 340 16.42 16.87 -23.37
N PRO A 341 16.89 16.43 -24.54
CA PRO A 341 16.72 17.17 -25.79
C PRO A 341 15.24 17.44 -26.10
N LEU A 342 14.89 18.72 -26.34
CA LEU A 342 13.50 19.16 -26.56
C LEU A 342 12.77 18.41 -27.67
N ASP A 343 13.49 18.02 -28.71
CA ASP A 343 12.91 17.31 -29.87
C ASP A 343 12.55 15.84 -29.55
N VAL A 344 13.07 15.29 -28.47
CA VAL A 344 12.89 13.88 -28.08
C VAL A 344 11.66 13.71 -27.17
N LEU A 345 11.30 14.73 -26.40
CA LEU A 345 10.18 14.70 -25.44
C LEU A 345 9.07 15.69 -25.83
N ALA A 346 8.61 15.62 -27.09
CA ALA A 346 7.69 16.59 -27.67
C ALA A 346 6.32 16.67 -26.98
N VAL A 347 5.83 15.55 -26.45
CA VAL A 347 4.55 15.49 -25.72
C VAL A 347 4.74 15.85 -24.24
N THR A 348 5.83 15.39 -23.63
CA THR A 348 6.11 15.52 -22.19
C THR A 348 6.48 16.95 -21.82
N GLN A 349 7.26 17.68 -22.63
CA GLN A 349 7.74 19.03 -22.31
C GLN A 349 6.63 20.08 -22.08
N PRO A 350 5.56 20.17 -22.91
CA PRO A 350 4.45 21.08 -22.64
C PRO A 350 3.73 20.75 -21.33
N LEU A 351 3.52 19.44 -21.06
CA LEU A 351 2.90 18.95 -19.85
C LEU A 351 3.76 19.30 -18.61
N ALA A 352 5.07 19.05 -18.68
CA ALA A 352 6.00 19.36 -17.58
C ALA A 352 6.01 20.86 -17.22
N ARG A 353 5.96 21.75 -18.22
CA ARG A 353 5.84 23.20 -17.97
C ARG A 353 4.55 23.55 -17.23
N GLN A 354 3.42 22.95 -17.61
CA GLN A 354 2.15 23.16 -16.93
C GLN A 354 2.19 22.63 -15.49
N VAL A 355 2.73 21.44 -15.28
CA VAL A 355 2.92 20.82 -13.95
C VAL A 355 3.79 21.71 -13.06
N ASN A 356 4.97 22.09 -13.53
CA ASN A 356 5.91 22.90 -12.75
C ASN A 356 5.33 24.26 -12.38
N ALA A 357 4.52 24.88 -13.27
CA ALA A 357 3.84 26.15 -12.99
C ALA A 357 2.76 26.00 -11.88
N LEU A 358 2.08 24.85 -11.81
CA LEU A 358 1.09 24.58 -10.77
C LEU A 358 1.72 24.25 -9.40
N LEU A 359 2.90 23.60 -9.39
CA LEU A 359 3.54 23.08 -8.17
C LEU A 359 4.55 24.05 -7.54
N VAL A 360 5.00 25.10 -8.27
CA VAL A 360 6.07 25.99 -7.83
C VAL A 360 5.79 26.67 -6.48
N ASP A 361 4.55 27.01 -6.24
CA ASP A 361 4.15 27.69 -5.00
C ASP A 361 4.09 26.77 -3.79
N LEU A 362 4.03 25.44 -3.98
CA LEU A 362 3.92 24.46 -2.92
C LEU A 362 5.27 23.89 -2.42
N SER A 363 6.39 24.43 -2.86
CA SER A 363 7.73 23.88 -2.55
C SER A 363 8.39 24.45 -1.29
N ARG A 364 7.86 25.57 -0.74
CA ARG A 364 8.53 26.33 0.33
C ARG A 364 7.92 26.06 1.70
N ALA A 365 8.77 26.08 2.75
CA ALA A 365 8.31 26.04 4.14
C ALA A 365 7.39 27.25 4.45
N ARG A 366 6.27 27.00 5.16
CA ARG A 366 5.25 28.00 5.49
C ARG A 366 4.42 27.57 6.70
N PRO A 367 3.67 28.49 7.34
CA PRO A 367 2.70 28.12 8.38
C PRO A 367 1.64 27.16 7.87
N LEU A 368 1.08 26.31 8.75
CA LEU A 368 0.08 25.32 8.38
C LEU A 368 -1.15 25.95 7.71
N ALA A 369 -1.67 27.07 8.21
CA ALA A 369 -2.78 27.80 7.59
C ALA A 369 -2.50 28.18 6.13
N ALA A 370 -1.26 28.58 5.82
CA ALA A 370 -0.85 28.87 4.44
C ALA A 370 -0.78 27.61 3.57
N TRP A 371 -0.29 26.48 4.14
CA TRP A 371 -0.30 25.19 3.46
C TRP A 371 -1.73 24.77 3.05
N LEU A 372 -2.70 24.92 3.96
CA LEU A 372 -4.10 24.56 3.71
C LEU A 372 -4.73 25.42 2.60
N ARG A 373 -4.48 26.74 2.62
CA ARG A 373 -4.96 27.66 1.57
C ARG A 373 -4.38 27.32 0.20
N ASP A 374 -3.07 27.09 0.15
CA ASP A 374 -2.39 26.81 -1.11
C ASP A 374 -2.72 25.42 -1.65
N LEU A 375 -2.89 24.41 -0.76
CA LEU A 375 -3.37 23.07 -1.14
C LEU A 375 -4.80 23.17 -1.72
N ARG A 376 -5.69 23.92 -1.08
CA ARG A 376 -7.05 24.18 -1.60
C ARG A 376 -7.00 24.80 -3.00
N ALA A 377 -6.19 25.85 -3.19
CA ALA A 377 -6.02 26.50 -4.49
C ALA A 377 -5.48 25.52 -5.55
N ALA A 378 -4.52 24.68 -5.20
CA ALA A 378 -3.98 23.64 -6.08
C ALA A 378 -5.05 22.61 -6.47
N LEU A 379 -5.82 22.10 -5.52
CA LEU A 379 -6.93 21.18 -5.77
C LEU A 379 -8.01 21.79 -6.69
N GLN A 380 -8.33 23.08 -6.51
CA GLN A 380 -9.25 23.81 -7.37
C GLN A 380 -8.71 23.97 -8.79
N SER A 381 -7.45 24.38 -8.94
CA SER A 381 -6.82 24.61 -10.24
C SER A 381 -6.63 23.30 -11.05
N THR A 382 -6.53 22.16 -10.37
CA THR A 382 -6.38 20.84 -11.00
C THR A 382 -7.70 20.11 -11.23
N GLY A 383 -8.83 20.66 -10.76
CA GLY A 383 -10.15 20.03 -10.84
C GLY A 383 -10.36 18.87 -9.85
N GLN A 384 -9.39 18.63 -8.94
CA GLN A 384 -9.51 17.61 -7.91
C GLN A 384 -10.52 18.02 -6.82
N TRP A 385 -10.66 19.31 -6.57
CA TRP A 385 -11.63 19.84 -5.60
C TRP A 385 -13.05 19.41 -5.91
N GLU A 386 -13.51 19.60 -7.14
CA GLU A 386 -14.86 19.24 -7.56
C GLU A 386 -15.10 17.74 -7.53
N ALA A 387 -14.05 16.95 -7.80
CA ALA A 387 -14.11 15.50 -7.68
C ALA A 387 -14.27 15.06 -6.22
N LEU A 388 -13.50 15.65 -5.29
CA LEU A 388 -13.61 15.40 -3.85
C LEU A 388 -14.96 15.85 -3.28
N ALA A 389 -15.45 17.05 -3.67
CA ALA A 389 -16.71 17.60 -3.17
C ALA A 389 -17.95 16.80 -3.61
N ARG A 390 -17.87 16.00 -4.68
CA ARG A 390 -18.96 15.12 -5.14
C ARG A 390 -18.98 13.75 -4.51
N ASP A 391 -17.89 13.35 -3.87
CA ASP A 391 -17.71 12.05 -3.25
C ASP A 391 -17.83 12.17 -1.73
N GLU A 392 -18.60 11.30 -1.07
CA GLU A 392 -18.81 11.36 0.39
C GLU A 392 -17.48 11.24 1.17
N ALA A 393 -16.60 10.29 0.77
CA ALA A 393 -15.28 10.16 1.37
C ALA A 393 -14.41 11.39 1.06
N GLY A 394 -14.57 11.98 -0.14
CA GLY A 394 -13.92 13.22 -0.54
C GLY A 394 -14.34 14.41 0.32
N GLN A 395 -15.61 14.59 0.58
CA GLN A 395 -16.12 15.63 1.50
C GLN A 395 -15.49 15.44 2.89
N ARG A 396 -15.46 14.19 3.39
CA ARG A 396 -14.83 13.92 4.69
C ARG A 396 -13.33 14.22 4.70
N VAL A 397 -12.62 13.95 3.58
CA VAL A 397 -11.20 14.34 3.42
C VAL A 397 -11.03 15.86 3.52
N LEU A 398 -11.88 16.62 2.84
CA LEU A 398 -11.86 18.11 2.89
C LEU A 398 -12.14 18.62 4.31
N ASP A 399 -13.09 18.02 5.03
CA ASP A 399 -13.43 18.38 6.41
C ASP A 399 -12.30 18.10 7.38
N VAL A 400 -11.73 16.88 7.33
CA VAL A 400 -10.67 16.41 8.24
C VAL A 400 -9.40 17.24 8.10
N LEU A 401 -9.05 17.59 6.87
CA LEU A 401 -7.90 18.43 6.59
C LEU A 401 -8.21 19.94 6.70
N ARG A 402 -9.43 20.32 7.12
CA ARG A 402 -9.83 21.75 7.26
C ARG A 402 -9.60 22.57 5.99
N LEU A 403 -9.89 21.98 4.82
CA LEU A 403 -9.65 22.63 3.54
C LEU A 403 -10.76 23.58 3.09
N HIS A 404 -11.90 23.67 3.79
CA HIS A 404 -12.95 24.63 3.51
C HIS A 404 -12.52 26.07 3.81
N GLU A 405 -13.13 27.04 3.13
CA GLU A 405 -12.81 28.44 3.29
C GLU A 405 -13.07 28.90 4.73
N GLY A 406 -12.08 29.54 5.33
CA GLY A 406 -12.14 30.02 6.71
C GLY A 406 -11.82 28.96 7.78
N ALA A 407 -11.75 27.68 7.46
CA ALA A 407 -11.37 26.63 8.40
C ALA A 407 -9.88 26.65 8.78
N ASP A 408 -9.04 27.21 7.91
CA ASP A 408 -7.60 27.41 8.12
C ASP A 408 -7.28 28.40 9.26
N ILE A 409 -8.23 29.25 9.66
CA ILE A 409 -8.10 30.22 10.78
C ILE A 409 -7.72 29.50 12.09
N GLU A 410 -8.19 28.27 12.30
CA GLU A 410 -7.86 27.46 13.47
C GLU A 410 -6.36 27.21 13.62
N PHE A 411 -5.59 27.32 12.54
CA PHE A 411 -4.15 27.05 12.48
C PHE A 411 -3.28 28.30 12.23
N GLU A 412 -3.80 29.52 12.44
CA GLU A 412 -3.02 30.74 12.20
C GLU A 412 -1.77 30.83 13.07
N ASP A 413 -1.86 30.34 14.32
CA ASP A 413 -0.75 30.32 15.28
C ASP A 413 0.13 29.04 15.15
N ALA A 414 -0.16 28.15 14.22
CA ALA A 414 0.61 26.91 14.03
C ALA A 414 2.01 27.22 13.47
N PRO A 415 3.02 26.40 13.85
CA PRO A 415 4.40 26.64 13.46
C PRO A 415 4.60 26.52 11.94
N VAL A 416 5.67 27.12 11.46
CA VAL A 416 6.16 26.94 10.08
C VAL A 416 6.64 25.49 9.93
N MET A 417 6.15 24.81 8.91
CA MET A 417 6.53 23.44 8.59
C MET A 417 7.00 23.28 7.16
N GLN A 418 7.89 22.33 6.95
CA GLN A 418 8.36 21.92 5.63
C GLN A 418 7.34 20.96 5.00
N LEU A 419 7.43 20.77 3.67
CA LEU A 419 6.58 19.86 2.91
C LEU A 419 6.49 18.45 3.54
N LYS A 420 7.62 17.87 3.95
CA LYS A 420 7.64 16.53 4.57
C LYS A 420 6.79 16.48 5.85
N ALA A 421 6.92 17.48 6.71
CA ALA A 421 6.14 17.57 7.95
C ALA A 421 4.65 17.76 7.65
N PHE A 422 4.30 18.62 6.67
CA PHE A 422 2.92 18.82 6.23
C PHE A 422 2.31 17.56 5.63
N THR A 423 3.04 16.85 4.77
CA THR A 423 2.58 15.58 4.19
C THR A 423 2.36 14.52 5.27
N SER A 424 3.26 14.43 6.25
CA SER A 424 3.11 13.53 7.41
C SER A 424 1.89 13.87 8.25
N TRP A 425 1.68 15.16 8.56
CA TRP A 425 0.52 15.66 9.29
C TRP A 425 -0.80 15.31 8.56
N ALA A 426 -0.88 15.59 7.25
CA ALA A 426 -2.05 15.27 6.45
C ALA A 426 -2.35 13.77 6.44
N ASN A 427 -1.31 12.93 6.26
CA ASN A 427 -1.47 11.48 6.28
C ASN A 427 -1.94 10.96 7.65
N GLN A 428 -1.41 11.50 8.76
CA GLN A 428 -1.79 11.12 10.11
C GLN A 428 -3.24 11.54 10.42
N ALA A 429 -3.66 12.72 9.99
CA ALA A 429 -5.04 13.19 10.13
C ALA A 429 -6.01 12.25 9.41
N LEU A 430 -5.69 11.86 8.17
CA LEU A 430 -6.51 10.93 7.37
C LEU A 430 -6.50 9.50 7.95
N GLU A 431 -5.37 9.06 8.52
CA GLU A 431 -5.23 7.71 9.11
C GLU A 431 -5.99 7.59 10.43
N ALA A 432 -6.08 8.66 11.21
CA ALA A 432 -6.82 8.66 12.46
C ALA A 432 -8.33 8.55 12.27
N GLU A 433 -8.84 9.11 11.17
CA GLU A 433 -10.26 9.15 10.90
C GLU A 433 -10.81 7.86 10.29
N THR A 434 -12.05 7.58 10.67
CA THR A 434 -12.83 6.46 10.12
C THR A 434 -13.97 7.00 9.27
N PHE A 435 -14.10 6.48 8.05
CA PHE A 435 -15.17 6.78 7.13
C PHE A 435 -16.18 5.62 7.08
N SER A 436 -17.45 5.92 7.21
CA SER A 436 -18.55 4.98 6.97
C SER A 436 -19.47 5.61 5.94
N PRO A 437 -19.69 4.97 4.77
CA PRO A 437 -20.58 5.51 3.74
C PRO A 437 -22.03 5.55 4.22
N GLU A 438 -22.83 6.40 3.63
CA GLU A 438 -24.28 6.38 3.85
C GLU A 438 -24.86 5.01 3.50
N HIS A 439 -25.81 4.56 4.31
CA HIS A 439 -26.43 3.26 4.15
C HIS A 439 -27.93 3.36 3.89
N PRO A 440 -28.53 2.38 3.18
CA PRO A 440 -29.98 2.34 2.99
C PRO A 440 -30.73 2.25 4.33
N SER A 441 -31.91 2.84 4.40
CA SER A 441 -32.77 2.80 5.59
C SER A 441 -33.28 1.39 5.98
N ALA A 442 -33.20 0.43 5.05
CA ALA A 442 -33.60 -0.96 5.23
C ALA A 442 -32.39 -1.89 5.04
N GLU A 443 -31.48 -1.89 6.00
CA GLU A 443 -30.33 -2.80 5.98
C GLU A 443 -30.71 -4.25 6.23
N GLN A 444 -30.13 -5.15 5.45
CA GLN A 444 -30.26 -6.60 5.59
C GLN A 444 -29.10 -7.19 6.40
N VAL A 445 -27.95 -6.55 6.36
CA VAL A 445 -26.73 -6.96 7.07
C VAL A 445 -26.15 -5.78 7.82
N VAL A 446 -25.76 -6.02 9.08
CA VAL A 446 -25.04 -5.04 9.90
C VAL A 446 -23.64 -5.59 10.18
N ILE A 447 -22.62 -4.83 9.80
CA ILE A 447 -21.21 -5.14 10.06
C ILE A 447 -20.79 -4.39 11.33
N LEU A 448 -20.36 -5.13 12.37
CA LEU A 448 -20.06 -4.54 13.68
C LEU A 448 -19.02 -5.37 14.45
N PRO A 449 -18.33 -4.76 15.45
CA PRO A 449 -17.44 -5.49 16.34
C PRO A 449 -18.21 -6.47 17.25
N LEU A 450 -17.54 -7.54 17.68
CA LEU A 450 -18.13 -8.60 18.53
C LEU A 450 -18.80 -8.02 19.80
N ALA A 451 -18.17 -7.08 20.48
CA ALA A 451 -18.72 -6.47 21.71
C ALA A 451 -20.01 -5.65 21.47
N GLN A 452 -20.23 -5.16 20.24
CA GLN A 452 -21.41 -4.37 19.89
C GLN A 452 -22.65 -5.23 19.52
N LEU A 453 -22.56 -6.55 19.60
CA LEU A 453 -23.72 -7.42 19.56
C LEU A 453 -24.65 -7.21 20.76
N LEU A 454 -24.10 -6.69 21.88
CA LEU A 454 -24.84 -6.49 23.13
C LEU A 454 -26.09 -5.63 22.94
N GLY A 455 -27.24 -6.19 23.30
CA GLY A 455 -28.50 -5.46 23.28
C GLY A 455 -29.12 -5.26 21.89
N ARG A 456 -28.51 -5.80 20.84
CA ARG A 456 -29.00 -5.64 19.44
C ARG A 456 -30.04 -6.70 19.08
N THR A 457 -31.06 -6.29 18.32
CA THR A 457 -32.12 -7.16 17.79
C THR A 457 -31.71 -7.77 16.45
N LEU A 458 -30.83 -8.77 16.49
CA LEU A 458 -30.29 -9.47 15.31
C LEU A 458 -30.90 -10.87 15.17
N GLN A 459 -31.21 -11.29 13.96
CA GLN A 459 -31.87 -12.60 13.69
C GLN A 459 -30.84 -13.73 13.48
N ALA A 460 -29.61 -13.40 13.06
CA ALA A 460 -28.49 -14.32 12.92
C ALA A 460 -27.17 -13.61 13.07
N VAL A 461 -26.12 -14.37 13.39
CA VAL A 461 -24.74 -13.87 13.51
C VAL A 461 -23.79 -14.75 12.70
N VAL A 462 -23.02 -14.14 11.83
CA VAL A 462 -21.90 -14.77 11.12
C VAL A 462 -20.61 -14.18 11.66
N LEU A 463 -19.75 -14.99 12.28
CA LEU A 463 -18.53 -14.60 12.97
C LEU A 463 -17.33 -15.27 12.30
N PRO A 464 -16.77 -14.65 11.25
CA PRO A 464 -15.52 -15.09 10.66
C PRO A 464 -14.29 -14.57 11.46
N GLY A 465 -13.13 -15.19 11.25
CA GLY A 465 -11.91 -14.84 11.96
C GLY A 465 -11.82 -15.46 13.35
N CYS A 466 -12.42 -16.64 13.56
CA CYS A 466 -12.34 -17.37 14.82
C CYS A 466 -11.05 -18.19 14.96
N ASP A 467 -9.93 -17.72 14.43
CA ASP A 467 -8.60 -18.30 14.60
C ASP A 467 -7.84 -17.68 15.79
N GLU A 468 -6.71 -18.29 16.14
CA GLU A 468 -5.88 -17.92 17.30
C GLU A 468 -5.29 -16.51 17.23
N ILE A 469 -5.11 -15.96 16.02
CA ILE A 469 -4.53 -14.63 15.79
C ILE A 469 -5.61 -13.56 15.92
N ARG A 470 -6.77 -13.78 15.31
CA ARG A 470 -7.83 -12.75 15.17
C ARG A 470 -8.80 -12.71 16.34
N LEU A 471 -8.94 -13.84 17.01
CA LEU A 471 -9.79 -13.95 18.20
C LEU A 471 -9.00 -14.57 19.37
N PRO A 472 -7.96 -13.87 19.89
CA PRO A 472 -7.17 -14.33 21.03
C PRO A 472 -8.02 -14.36 22.31
N VAL A 473 -7.83 -15.38 23.14
CA VAL A 473 -8.52 -15.50 24.46
C VAL A 473 -8.09 -14.37 25.41
N SER A 474 -6.84 -13.94 25.32
CA SER A 474 -6.29 -12.89 26.16
C SER A 474 -5.65 -11.79 25.28
N PRO A 475 -6.48 -10.87 24.74
CA PRO A 475 -5.98 -9.79 23.91
C PRO A 475 -5.10 -8.80 24.67
N GLU A 476 -4.07 -8.29 24.01
CA GLU A 476 -3.26 -7.19 24.56
C GLU A 476 -4.07 -5.88 24.56
N PRO A 477 -4.11 -5.15 25.68
CA PRO A 477 -4.69 -3.82 25.69
C PRO A 477 -3.90 -2.86 24.82
N ALA A 478 -4.57 -1.99 24.07
CA ALA A 478 -3.93 -0.99 23.20
C ALA A 478 -3.11 0.02 24.01
N GLY A 479 -2.01 0.53 23.40
CA GLY A 479 -1.14 1.56 23.95
C GLY A 479 0.15 1.02 24.59
N GLN A 480 1.05 1.96 24.92
CA GLN A 480 2.45 1.66 25.27
C GLN A 480 2.67 1.39 26.80
N TRP A 481 1.62 1.50 27.61
CA TRP A 481 1.73 1.34 29.05
C TRP A 481 2.00 -0.11 29.47
N THR A 482 2.99 -0.32 30.34
CA THR A 482 3.27 -1.63 30.94
C THR A 482 2.11 -2.07 31.87
N PRO A 483 1.98 -3.37 32.17
CA PRO A 483 0.94 -3.85 33.09
C PRO A 483 0.92 -3.11 34.44
N SER A 484 2.09 -2.87 35.06
CA SER A 484 2.21 -2.15 36.32
C SER A 484 1.79 -0.68 36.20
N GLN A 485 2.13 -0.02 35.07
CA GLN A 485 1.71 1.34 34.80
C GLN A 485 0.20 1.43 34.59
N ARG A 486 -0.40 0.46 33.91
CA ARG A 486 -1.85 0.40 33.71
C ARG A 486 -2.61 0.29 35.01
N GLU A 487 -2.18 -0.60 35.89
CA GLU A 487 -2.77 -0.77 37.22
C GLU A 487 -2.69 0.54 38.01
N LEU A 488 -1.51 1.17 38.06
CA LEU A 488 -1.28 2.43 38.72
C LEU A 488 -2.14 3.58 38.20
N LEU A 489 -2.26 3.70 36.87
CA LEU A 489 -2.99 4.77 36.18
C LEU A 489 -4.50 4.52 36.07
N GLY A 490 -4.99 3.38 36.56
CA GLY A 490 -6.39 2.98 36.41
C GLY A 490 -6.80 2.71 34.94
N LEU A 491 -5.84 2.35 34.07
CA LEU A 491 -6.10 1.99 32.69
C LEU A 491 -6.54 0.53 32.58
N PRO A 492 -7.34 0.17 31.55
CA PRO A 492 -7.77 -1.21 31.36
C PRO A 492 -6.58 -2.19 31.33
N SER A 493 -6.64 -3.21 32.18
CA SER A 493 -5.62 -4.25 32.29
C SER A 493 -5.83 -5.32 31.20
N ARG A 494 -4.86 -6.25 31.06
CA ARG A 494 -5.01 -7.43 30.21
C ARG A 494 -6.14 -8.35 30.70
N GLU A 495 -6.36 -8.40 32.04
CA GLU A 495 -7.46 -9.16 32.64
C GLU A 495 -8.82 -8.54 32.26
N ASP A 496 -8.92 -7.21 32.24
CA ASP A 496 -10.13 -6.52 31.79
C ASP A 496 -10.43 -6.81 30.33
N ALA A 497 -9.41 -6.77 29.47
CA ALA A 497 -9.53 -7.09 28.05
C ALA A 497 -9.94 -8.57 27.84
N THR A 498 -9.36 -9.49 28.62
CA THR A 498 -9.70 -10.91 28.62
C THR A 498 -11.15 -11.14 29.04
N ARG A 499 -11.58 -10.47 30.12
CA ARG A 499 -12.95 -10.53 30.63
C ARG A 499 -13.95 -10.02 29.59
N LEU A 500 -13.67 -8.90 28.97
CA LEU A 500 -14.50 -8.31 27.91
C LEU A 500 -14.62 -9.26 26.72
N ALA A 501 -13.51 -9.80 26.24
CA ALA A 501 -13.52 -10.74 25.10
C ALA A 501 -14.35 -11.98 25.42
N ARG A 502 -14.19 -12.54 26.63
CA ARG A 502 -14.97 -13.70 27.07
C ARG A 502 -16.47 -13.40 27.20
N GLN A 503 -16.84 -12.27 27.78
CA GLN A 503 -18.24 -11.86 27.92
C GLN A 503 -18.90 -11.64 26.55
N ALA A 504 -18.22 -10.98 25.61
CA ALA A 504 -18.72 -10.76 24.28
C ALA A 504 -18.89 -12.10 23.50
N TRP A 505 -17.91 -13.01 23.62
CA TRP A 505 -17.99 -14.35 23.04
C TRP A 505 -19.17 -15.15 23.58
N VAL A 506 -19.30 -15.23 24.91
CA VAL A 506 -20.40 -15.98 25.54
C VAL A 506 -21.77 -15.38 25.18
N TYR A 507 -21.85 -14.05 25.09
CA TYR A 507 -23.07 -13.38 24.64
C TYR A 507 -23.42 -13.75 23.20
N ALA A 508 -22.45 -13.76 22.28
CA ALA A 508 -22.66 -14.15 20.90
C ALA A 508 -23.23 -15.58 20.78
N LEU A 509 -22.68 -16.53 21.54
CA LEU A 509 -23.13 -17.93 21.53
C LEU A 509 -24.58 -18.16 22.03
N ARG A 510 -25.19 -17.15 22.66
CA ARG A 510 -26.60 -17.24 23.13
C ARG A 510 -27.62 -16.79 22.09
N LEU A 511 -27.16 -16.17 21.04
CA LEU A 511 -28.02 -15.78 19.92
C LEU A 511 -28.50 -17.04 19.19
N SER A 512 -29.71 -16.97 18.65
CA SER A 512 -30.40 -18.17 18.18
C SER A 512 -29.75 -18.86 16.98
N GLN A 513 -29.04 -18.12 16.17
CA GLN A 513 -28.41 -18.59 14.93
C GLN A 513 -27.01 -18.01 14.84
N VAL A 514 -25.97 -18.83 14.97
CA VAL A 514 -24.59 -18.42 14.98
C VAL A 514 -23.76 -19.35 14.09
N ASP A 515 -23.06 -18.77 13.12
CA ASP A 515 -22.02 -19.43 12.33
C ASP A 515 -20.65 -18.95 12.76
N LEU A 516 -19.79 -19.87 13.14
CA LEU A 516 -18.39 -19.63 13.52
C LEU A 516 -17.47 -20.11 12.40
N LEU A 517 -16.62 -19.24 11.90
CA LEU A 517 -15.72 -19.59 10.80
C LEU A 517 -14.27 -19.26 11.19
N TRP A 518 -13.35 -20.13 10.78
CA TRP A 518 -11.91 -19.90 10.90
C TRP A 518 -11.17 -20.50 9.71
N ARG A 519 -10.02 -19.95 9.39
CA ARG A 519 -9.10 -20.50 8.36
C ARG A 519 -8.03 -21.39 8.98
N ALA A 520 -7.68 -22.46 8.29
CA ALA A 520 -6.64 -23.42 8.71
C ALA A 520 -5.24 -23.02 8.28
N SER A 521 -5.10 -22.04 7.36
CA SER A 521 -3.81 -21.57 6.90
C SER A 521 -3.82 -20.12 6.44
N GLU A 522 -2.65 -19.46 6.57
CA GLU A 522 -2.38 -18.12 6.04
C GLU A 522 -0.91 -18.00 5.62
N GLY A 523 -0.67 -17.52 4.39
CA GLY A 523 0.70 -17.39 3.88
C GLY A 523 1.52 -18.68 3.84
N GLY A 524 0.86 -19.86 3.83
CA GLY A 524 1.51 -21.17 3.88
C GLY A 524 1.75 -21.70 5.30
N GLU A 525 1.44 -20.91 6.35
CA GLU A 525 1.54 -21.34 7.74
C GLU A 525 0.20 -21.89 8.25
N HIS A 526 0.28 -22.88 9.14
CA HIS A 526 -0.92 -23.49 9.73
C HIS A 526 -1.47 -22.60 10.86
N LEU A 527 -2.78 -22.40 10.88
CA LEU A 527 -3.49 -21.69 11.95
C LEU A 527 -4.39 -22.64 12.73
N MET A 528 -4.42 -22.44 14.05
CA MET A 528 -5.35 -23.14 14.94
C MET A 528 -6.64 -22.33 15.13
N PRO A 529 -7.79 -22.99 15.35
CA PRO A 529 -8.97 -22.28 15.83
C PRO A 529 -8.68 -21.57 17.15
N SER A 530 -9.34 -20.44 17.40
CA SER A 530 -9.22 -19.69 18.65
C SER A 530 -9.41 -20.60 19.87
N GLY A 531 -8.71 -20.31 20.96
CA GLY A 531 -8.89 -21.02 22.23
C GLY A 531 -10.36 -21.01 22.72
N PHE A 532 -11.14 -20.01 22.38
CA PHE A 532 -12.59 -19.98 22.64
C PHE A 532 -13.34 -21.08 21.86
N VAL A 533 -12.99 -21.28 20.61
CA VAL A 533 -13.56 -22.36 19.79
C VAL A 533 -13.10 -23.72 20.30
N GLN A 534 -11.82 -23.87 20.66
CA GLN A 534 -11.28 -25.11 21.23
C GLN A 534 -11.96 -25.47 22.56
N GLU A 535 -12.18 -24.49 23.46
CA GLU A 535 -12.93 -24.67 24.71
C GLU A 535 -14.38 -25.15 24.42
N LEU A 536 -15.04 -24.52 23.44
CA LEU A 536 -16.39 -24.93 23.02
C LEU A 536 -16.43 -26.37 22.52
N LEU A 537 -15.44 -26.77 21.72
CA LEU A 537 -15.32 -28.16 21.23
C LEU A 537 -15.16 -29.16 22.36
N LEU A 538 -14.34 -28.85 23.35
CA LEU A 538 -14.09 -29.72 24.50
C LEU A 538 -15.23 -29.81 25.46
N THR A 539 -15.87 -28.69 25.82
CA THR A 539 -16.92 -28.65 26.86
C THR A 539 -18.24 -29.28 26.45
N ARG A 540 -18.56 -29.21 25.16
CA ARG A 540 -19.84 -29.73 24.69
C ARG A 540 -19.80 -31.20 24.24
N SER A 541 -18.65 -31.89 24.31
CA SER A 541 -18.44 -33.28 23.86
C SER A 541 -19.07 -33.56 22.48
N LEU A 542 -19.28 -32.53 21.68
CA LEU A 542 -19.92 -32.61 20.39
C LEU A 542 -18.88 -33.21 19.43
N ALA A 543 -19.22 -34.37 18.87
CA ALA A 543 -18.77 -34.67 17.52
C ALA A 543 -19.31 -33.51 16.66
N ILE A 544 -18.57 -32.42 16.55
CA ILE A 544 -18.96 -31.31 15.71
C ILE A 544 -18.76 -31.81 14.30
N GLU A 545 -19.82 -32.34 13.73
CA GLU A 545 -19.90 -32.51 12.29
C GLU A 545 -19.71 -31.09 11.73
N ALA A 546 -18.60 -30.89 11.04
CA ALA A 546 -18.36 -29.65 10.34
C ALA A 546 -19.61 -29.34 9.50
N ALA A 547 -20.19 -28.18 9.67
CA ALA A 547 -21.36 -27.80 8.91
C ALA A 547 -21.09 -27.98 7.42
N ALA A 548 -22.08 -28.46 6.68
CA ALA A 548 -21.99 -28.62 5.24
C ALA A 548 -21.59 -27.27 4.62
N ASP A 549 -20.75 -27.30 3.59
CA ASP A 549 -20.37 -26.09 2.88
C ASP A 549 -21.61 -25.36 2.37
N PRO A 550 -21.90 -24.14 2.82
CA PRO A 550 -23.14 -23.44 2.45
C PRO A 550 -23.14 -22.94 0.99
N ARG A 551 -22.03 -23.07 0.27
CA ARG A 551 -21.89 -22.59 -1.10
C ARG A 551 -22.43 -23.61 -2.10
N HIS A 552 -23.03 -23.09 -3.18
CA HIS A 552 -23.29 -23.87 -4.37
C HIS A 552 -22.02 -24.02 -5.19
N LEU A 553 -21.27 -25.09 -4.98
CA LEU A 553 -20.05 -25.36 -5.69
C LEU A 553 -20.34 -25.80 -7.13
N ARG A 554 -19.84 -25.04 -8.09
CA ARG A 554 -19.87 -25.44 -9.49
C ARG A 554 -18.54 -26.12 -9.83
N ALA A 555 -18.57 -27.38 -10.11
CA ALA A 555 -17.39 -28.07 -10.64
C ALA A 555 -17.12 -27.58 -12.07
N VAL A 556 -16.03 -26.86 -12.23
CA VAL A 556 -15.52 -26.49 -13.55
C VAL A 556 -14.42 -27.48 -13.91
N LEU A 557 -14.68 -28.28 -14.93
CA LEU A 557 -13.64 -29.18 -15.45
C LEU A 557 -12.55 -28.30 -16.12
N ALA A 558 -11.34 -28.45 -15.62
CA ALA A 558 -10.18 -27.81 -16.24
C ALA A 558 -10.05 -28.33 -17.67
N ARG A 559 -10.00 -27.40 -18.64
CA ARG A 559 -9.68 -27.76 -20.02
C ARG A 559 -8.17 -27.68 -20.19
N PRO A 560 -7.54 -28.69 -20.81
CA PRO A 560 -6.12 -28.62 -21.13
C PRO A 560 -5.81 -27.36 -21.94
N THR A 561 -4.76 -26.65 -21.57
CA THR A 561 -4.27 -25.54 -22.37
C THR A 561 -3.44 -26.09 -23.51
N LEU A 562 -3.92 -25.88 -24.71
CA LEU A 562 -3.22 -26.34 -25.90
C LEU A 562 -1.98 -25.47 -26.15
N ARG A 563 -0.91 -26.10 -26.64
CA ARG A 563 0.29 -25.42 -27.13
C ARG A 563 -0.09 -24.51 -28.30
N PRO A 564 0.18 -23.18 -28.21
CA PRO A 564 -0.21 -22.27 -29.31
C PRO A 564 0.60 -22.53 -30.57
N GLN A 565 -0.05 -22.46 -31.72
CA GLN A 565 0.51 -22.68 -33.06
C GLN A 565 -0.13 -21.71 -34.07
N PRO A 566 0.06 -20.39 -33.92
CA PRO A 566 -0.47 -19.41 -34.86
C PRO A 566 0.25 -19.51 -36.19
N THR A 567 -0.35 -18.93 -37.25
CA THR A 567 0.31 -18.63 -38.50
C THR A 567 0.61 -17.14 -38.60
N GLY A 568 1.70 -16.77 -39.27
CA GLY A 568 2.16 -15.38 -39.36
C GLY A 568 1.97 -14.77 -40.78
N GLU A 569 1.30 -15.42 -41.68
CA GLU A 569 1.17 -15.03 -43.11
C GLU A 569 0.51 -13.65 -43.28
N ALA A 570 -0.45 -13.30 -42.43
CA ALA A 570 -1.13 -12.00 -42.47
C ALA A 570 -0.30 -10.84 -41.88
N LEU A 571 0.86 -11.13 -41.29
CA LEU A 571 1.73 -10.17 -40.61
C LEU A 571 3.14 -10.19 -41.26
N PRO A 572 3.30 -9.60 -42.46
CA PRO A 572 4.56 -9.66 -43.19
C PRO A 572 5.69 -8.97 -42.43
N VAL A 573 6.85 -9.58 -42.47
CA VAL A 573 8.08 -9.04 -41.85
C VAL A 573 8.89 -8.35 -42.94
N THR A 574 9.04 -7.04 -42.87
CA THR A 574 9.80 -6.23 -43.81
C THR A 574 11.20 -5.90 -43.34
N ARG A 575 11.43 -5.93 -42.02
CA ARG A 575 12.71 -5.62 -41.38
C ARG A 575 13.07 -6.71 -40.35
N LEU A 576 14.30 -7.19 -40.37
CA LEU A 576 14.75 -8.26 -39.50
C LEU A 576 16.08 -7.88 -38.84
N SER A 577 16.18 -8.00 -37.54
CA SER A 577 17.43 -7.83 -36.79
C SER A 577 18.00 -9.17 -36.30
N ALA A 578 19.25 -9.19 -35.88
CA ALA A 578 19.89 -10.38 -35.29
C ALA A 578 19.08 -10.93 -34.09
N SER A 579 18.61 -10.05 -33.20
CA SER A 579 17.78 -10.44 -32.05
C SER A 579 16.41 -10.99 -32.47
N SER A 580 15.81 -10.41 -33.50
CA SER A 580 14.52 -10.88 -34.06
C SER A 580 14.64 -12.27 -34.69
N TYR A 581 15.67 -12.51 -35.49
CA TYR A 581 15.94 -13.83 -36.01
C TYR A 581 16.32 -14.84 -34.93
N GLY A 582 17.10 -14.42 -33.93
CA GLY A 582 17.38 -15.22 -32.74
C GLY A 582 16.13 -15.63 -31.96
N ASP A 583 15.12 -14.76 -31.87
CA ASP A 583 13.82 -15.12 -31.28
C ASP A 583 13.09 -16.21 -32.07
N LEU A 584 13.09 -16.12 -33.43
CA LEU A 584 12.53 -17.17 -34.30
C LEU A 584 13.21 -18.52 -34.10
N ARG A 585 14.53 -18.53 -34.05
CA ARG A 585 15.34 -19.74 -33.88
C ARG A 585 15.15 -20.40 -32.50
N ARG A 586 15.00 -19.60 -31.45
CA ARG A 586 14.77 -20.09 -30.07
C ARG A 586 13.34 -20.57 -29.87
N CYS A 587 12.35 -19.88 -30.42
CA CYS A 587 10.94 -20.24 -30.33
C CYS A 587 10.09 -19.48 -31.36
N PRO A 588 9.54 -20.16 -32.39
CA PRO A 588 8.74 -19.49 -33.39
C PRO A 588 7.57 -18.69 -32.84
N TYR A 589 6.90 -19.16 -31.79
CA TYR A 589 5.83 -18.42 -31.11
C TYR A 589 6.34 -17.11 -30.46
N ARG A 590 7.54 -17.11 -29.90
CA ARG A 590 8.16 -15.91 -29.34
C ARG A 590 8.36 -14.85 -30.42
N PHE A 591 8.83 -15.27 -31.62
CA PHE A 591 8.95 -14.38 -32.76
C PHE A 591 7.59 -13.82 -33.19
N PHE A 592 6.56 -14.67 -33.31
CA PHE A 592 5.19 -14.24 -33.62
C PHE A 592 4.70 -13.18 -32.63
N ALA A 593 4.79 -13.44 -31.30
CA ALA A 593 4.28 -12.53 -30.29
C ALA A 593 5.07 -11.21 -30.22
N LEU A 594 6.40 -11.28 -30.20
CA LEU A 594 7.23 -10.09 -29.92
C LEU A 594 7.58 -9.30 -31.20
N ARG A 595 7.63 -9.95 -32.38
CA ARG A 595 8.12 -9.32 -33.60
C ARG A 595 7.04 -9.10 -34.67
N GLN A 596 6.12 -10.03 -34.84
CA GLN A 596 5.02 -9.86 -35.79
C GLN A 596 3.85 -9.10 -35.18
N LEU A 597 3.42 -9.45 -33.95
CA LEU A 597 2.39 -8.70 -33.22
C LEU A 597 2.93 -7.43 -32.54
N GLY A 598 4.25 -7.27 -32.41
CA GLY A 598 4.87 -6.11 -31.78
C GLY A 598 4.60 -5.98 -30.28
N LEU A 599 4.26 -7.08 -29.60
CA LEU A 599 4.01 -7.06 -28.17
C LEU A 599 5.32 -6.87 -27.41
N GLN A 600 5.37 -5.85 -26.57
CA GLN A 600 6.53 -5.52 -25.76
C GLN A 600 6.11 -5.36 -24.31
N GLU A 601 6.98 -5.77 -23.40
CA GLU A 601 6.86 -5.46 -21.99
C GLU A 601 7.23 -3.97 -21.79
N SER A 602 6.43 -3.25 -21.01
CA SER A 602 6.76 -1.86 -20.70
C SER A 602 7.92 -1.84 -19.70
N ASP A 603 8.94 -1.05 -19.99
CA ASP A 603 10.04 -0.85 -19.04
C ASP A 603 9.52 -0.10 -17.79
N GLU A 604 9.88 -0.58 -16.62
CA GLU A 604 9.60 0.10 -15.35
C GLU A 604 10.56 1.28 -15.17
N LEU A 605 10.04 2.44 -14.70
CA LEU A 605 10.85 3.63 -14.51
C LEU A 605 11.77 3.53 -13.28
N GLU A 606 11.37 2.78 -12.27
CA GLU A 606 12.11 2.59 -11.01
C GLU A 606 12.86 1.25 -10.92
N SER A 607 13.15 0.60 -12.07
CA SER A 607 13.88 -0.67 -12.06
C SER A 607 15.31 -0.49 -11.50
N GLU A 608 15.76 -1.41 -10.66
CA GLU A 608 17.16 -1.47 -10.23
C GLU A 608 18.08 -1.69 -11.44
N LEU A 609 19.23 -1.01 -11.42
CA LEU A 609 20.25 -1.16 -12.47
C LEU A 609 20.81 -2.57 -12.49
N GLY A 610 20.68 -3.22 -13.63
CA GLY A 610 21.08 -4.61 -13.81
C GLY A 610 22.29 -4.77 -14.74
N LYS A 611 22.63 -6.03 -15.03
CA LYS A 611 23.72 -6.39 -15.97
C LYS A 611 23.51 -5.86 -17.39
N ARG A 612 22.27 -5.71 -17.83
CA ARG A 612 21.92 -5.14 -19.14
C ARG A 612 22.33 -3.67 -19.22
N ASP A 613 22.04 -2.91 -18.14
CA ASP A 613 22.34 -1.48 -18.09
C ASP A 613 23.84 -1.25 -18.05
N PHE A 614 24.58 -2.10 -17.32
CA PHE A 614 26.05 -2.10 -17.34
C PHE A 614 26.61 -2.38 -18.75
N GLY A 615 26.02 -3.33 -19.49
CA GLY A 615 26.37 -3.60 -20.87
C GLY A 615 26.15 -2.39 -21.76
N ASN A 616 24.98 -1.76 -21.71
CA ASN A 616 24.63 -0.57 -22.50
C ASN A 616 25.55 0.61 -22.16
N TRP A 617 25.88 0.79 -20.88
CA TRP A 617 26.84 1.80 -20.42
C TRP A 617 28.24 1.57 -21.01
N LEU A 618 28.74 0.31 -21.01
CA LEU A 618 30.02 -0.03 -21.60
C LEU A 618 30.09 0.21 -23.12
N HIS A 619 29.04 -0.15 -23.85
CA HIS A 619 28.96 0.11 -25.29
C HIS A 619 29.04 1.61 -25.60
N SER A 620 28.22 2.44 -24.92
CA SER A 620 28.24 3.89 -25.08
C SER A 620 29.61 4.51 -24.71
N LEU A 621 30.21 4.04 -23.64
CA LEU A 621 31.54 4.47 -23.19
C LEU A 621 32.61 4.11 -24.20
N LEU A 622 32.64 2.87 -24.70
CA LEU A 622 33.66 2.40 -25.66
C LEU A 622 33.54 3.11 -27.00
N CYS A 623 32.35 3.35 -27.49
CA CYS A 623 32.10 4.18 -28.69
C CYS A 623 32.72 5.58 -28.51
N THR A 624 32.34 6.28 -27.44
CA THR A 624 32.83 7.64 -27.13
C THR A 624 34.38 7.67 -26.98
N PHE A 625 34.96 6.64 -26.34
CA PHE A 625 36.41 6.53 -26.16
C PHE A 625 37.13 6.34 -27.51
N HIS A 626 36.64 5.45 -28.38
CA HIS A 626 37.30 5.20 -29.68
C HIS A 626 37.16 6.35 -30.63
N GLU A 627 36.08 7.07 -30.63
CA GLU A 627 35.92 8.28 -31.41
C GLU A 627 36.89 9.38 -30.92
N ALA A 628 37.01 9.53 -29.61
CA ALA A 628 37.99 10.46 -29.04
C ALA A 628 39.44 10.06 -29.36
N LEU A 629 39.77 8.76 -29.30
CA LEU A 629 41.10 8.24 -29.63
C LEU A 629 41.43 8.39 -31.12
N LYS A 630 40.41 8.24 -32.01
CA LYS A 630 40.52 8.48 -33.47
C LYS A 630 40.82 9.97 -33.74
N ALA A 631 40.15 10.88 -33.03
CA ALA A 631 40.34 12.31 -33.15
C ALA A 631 41.70 12.80 -32.58
N ALA A 632 42.21 12.19 -31.52
CA ALA A 632 43.47 12.50 -30.86
C ALA A 632 44.28 11.22 -30.59
N PRO A 633 44.94 10.65 -31.59
CA PRO A 633 45.65 9.37 -31.46
C PRO A 633 46.81 9.44 -30.45
N THR A 634 46.90 8.50 -29.53
CA THR A 634 47.99 8.36 -28.58
C THR A 634 48.30 6.91 -28.25
N GLN A 635 49.55 6.59 -28.01
CA GLN A 635 50.00 5.29 -27.51
C GLN A 635 50.33 5.37 -25.99
N ASP A 636 50.33 6.57 -25.41
CA ASP A 636 50.59 6.70 -23.99
C ASP A 636 49.46 6.11 -23.16
N HIS A 637 49.81 5.15 -22.28
CA HIS A 637 48.87 4.44 -21.46
C HIS A 637 48.13 5.38 -20.49
N GLN A 638 48.81 6.35 -19.89
CA GLN A 638 48.19 7.28 -18.95
C GLN A 638 47.19 8.22 -19.65
N ALA A 639 47.53 8.67 -20.85
CA ALA A 639 46.62 9.47 -21.66
C ALA A 639 45.37 8.68 -22.05
N ARG A 640 45.51 7.39 -22.41
CA ARG A 640 44.37 6.50 -22.71
C ARG A 640 43.49 6.26 -21.48
N VAL A 641 44.09 6.07 -20.30
CA VAL A 641 43.31 5.94 -19.03
C VAL A 641 42.54 7.23 -18.74
N ALA A 642 43.12 8.41 -18.98
CA ALA A 642 42.41 9.68 -18.82
C ALA A 642 41.22 9.79 -19.79
N MET A 643 41.46 9.48 -21.09
CA MET A 643 40.43 9.57 -22.13
C MET A 643 39.26 8.62 -21.85
N ILE A 644 39.53 7.38 -21.50
CA ILE A 644 38.46 6.39 -21.23
C ILE A 644 37.69 6.73 -19.96
N ASN A 645 38.31 7.33 -18.95
CA ASN A 645 37.61 7.81 -17.76
C ASN A 645 36.70 9.02 -18.06
N VAL A 646 37.13 9.92 -18.99
CA VAL A 646 36.25 11.00 -19.46
C VAL A 646 35.05 10.44 -20.20
N ALA A 647 35.25 9.46 -21.06
CA ALA A 647 34.18 8.79 -21.78
C ALA A 647 33.21 8.08 -20.80
N ALA A 648 33.72 7.43 -19.76
CA ALA A 648 32.92 6.83 -18.70
C ALA A 648 32.03 7.87 -17.99
N GLY A 649 32.61 9.02 -17.63
CA GLY A 649 31.82 10.12 -17.04
C GLY A 649 30.77 10.70 -17.98
N GLN A 650 31.03 10.71 -19.29
CA GLN A 650 30.03 11.12 -20.30
C GLN A 650 28.89 10.11 -20.45
N ALA A 651 29.19 8.82 -20.51
CA ALA A 651 28.22 7.75 -20.58
C ALA A 651 27.32 7.71 -19.32
N THR A 652 27.91 7.91 -18.12
CA THR A 652 27.18 7.99 -16.87
C THR A 652 26.18 9.15 -16.86
N ARG A 653 26.61 10.34 -17.33
CA ARG A 653 25.70 11.49 -17.45
C ARG A 653 24.62 11.29 -18.53
N ALA A 654 24.97 10.67 -19.65
CA ALA A 654 24.01 10.41 -20.73
C ALA A 654 22.90 9.44 -20.30
N LEU A 655 23.20 8.52 -19.37
CA LEU A 655 22.21 7.61 -18.78
C LEU A 655 21.49 8.21 -17.56
N GLY A 656 21.80 9.46 -17.17
CA GLY A 656 21.16 10.13 -16.03
C GLY A 656 21.47 9.48 -14.68
N LEU A 657 22.58 8.73 -14.55
CA LEU A 657 22.93 8.02 -13.31
C LEU A 657 23.55 8.97 -12.28
N SER A 658 23.03 8.94 -11.05
CA SER A 658 23.67 9.58 -9.89
C SER A 658 24.90 8.78 -9.42
N ASP A 659 25.76 9.43 -8.61
CA ASP A 659 26.96 8.76 -8.06
C ASP A 659 26.61 7.51 -7.25
N SER A 660 25.50 7.52 -6.52
CA SER A 660 25.01 6.36 -5.75
C SER A 660 24.50 5.22 -6.62
N GLU A 661 23.82 5.52 -7.71
CA GLU A 661 23.34 4.52 -8.68
C GLU A 661 24.48 3.92 -9.49
N PHE A 662 25.55 4.68 -9.72
CA PHE A 662 26.74 4.22 -10.44
C PHE A 662 27.64 3.32 -9.57
N LEU A 663 27.52 3.31 -8.23
CA LEU A 663 28.39 2.54 -7.35
C LEU A 663 28.56 1.05 -7.73
N PRO A 664 27.52 0.28 -8.10
CA PRO A 664 27.70 -1.09 -8.54
C PRO A 664 28.59 -1.23 -9.79
N PHE A 665 28.51 -0.29 -10.70
CA PHE A 665 29.32 -0.26 -11.93
C PHE A 665 30.74 0.22 -11.66
N ALA A 666 30.91 1.17 -10.74
CA ALA A 666 32.22 1.71 -10.34
C ALA A 666 33.14 0.62 -9.76
N ALA A 667 32.59 -0.33 -9.00
CA ALA A 667 33.35 -1.42 -8.41
C ALA A 667 33.94 -2.37 -9.48
N ALA A 668 33.19 -2.62 -10.56
CA ALA A 668 33.61 -3.49 -11.66
C ALA A 668 34.48 -2.76 -12.69
N TRP A 669 34.33 -1.44 -12.82
CA TRP A 669 34.89 -0.63 -13.90
C TRP A 669 36.43 -0.64 -13.96
N GLY A 670 37.11 -0.45 -12.83
CA GLY A 670 38.57 -0.37 -12.81
C GLY A 670 39.29 -1.57 -13.48
N PRO A 671 39.00 -2.80 -13.04
CA PRO A 671 39.56 -4.00 -13.67
C PRO A 671 39.17 -4.18 -15.14
N VAL A 672 37.93 -3.87 -15.52
CA VAL A 672 37.46 -3.94 -16.92
C VAL A 672 38.22 -2.97 -17.81
N ARG A 673 38.35 -1.72 -17.38
CA ARG A 673 39.12 -0.66 -18.06
C ARG A 673 40.56 -1.10 -18.33
N ASP A 674 41.25 -1.52 -17.28
CA ASP A 674 42.67 -1.87 -17.35
C ASP A 674 42.92 -3.10 -18.25
N GLY A 675 42.05 -4.13 -18.09
CA GLY A 675 42.05 -5.30 -18.97
C GLY A 675 41.76 -4.98 -20.42
N TYR A 676 40.85 -4.05 -20.69
CA TYR A 676 40.54 -3.60 -22.04
C TYR A 676 41.68 -2.84 -22.70
N LEU A 677 42.31 -1.90 -22.00
CA LEU A 677 43.42 -1.12 -22.52
C LEU A 677 44.67 -1.98 -22.84
N VAL A 678 44.92 -3.02 -22.02
CA VAL A 678 45.95 -4.01 -22.29
C VAL A 678 45.64 -4.79 -23.58
N TRP A 679 44.42 -5.28 -23.71
CA TRP A 679 43.98 -6.00 -24.92
C TRP A 679 44.05 -5.10 -26.14
N LEU A 680 43.59 -3.85 -26.05
CA LEU A 680 43.59 -2.88 -27.16
C LEU A 680 45.00 -2.59 -27.67
N SER A 681 45.95 -2.35 -26.77
CA SER A 681 47.35 -2.13 -27.14
C SER A 681 47.95 -3.35 -27.88
N GLY A 682 47.66 -4.56 -27.42
CA GLY A 682 48.07 -5.78 -28.13
C GLY A 682 47.40 -5.95 -29.49
N HIS A 683 46.12 -5.58 -29.60
CA HIS A 683 45.37 -5.63 -30.83
C HIS A 683 45.87 -4.64 -31.88
N GLU A 684 46.13 -3.40 -31.51
CA GLU A 684 46.73 -2.38 -32.40
C GLU A 684 48.17 -2.72 -32.78
N ALA A 685 48.95 -3.40 -31.95
CA ALA A 685 50.27 -3.87 -32.29
C ALA A 685 50.29 -4.90 -33.42
N THR A 686 49.14 -5.57 -33.72
CA THR A 686 48.98 -6.43 -34.90
C THR A 686 48.74 -5.66 -36.18
N GLY A 687 48.64 -4.32 -36.14
CA GLY A 687 48.35 -3.44 -37.27
C GLY A 687 46.85 -3.19 -37.44
N ALA A 688 46.02 -3.56 -36.49
CA ALA A 688 44.58 -3.27 -36.53
C ALA A 688 44.31 -1.78 -36.22
N CYS A 689 43.46 -1.15 -37.02
CA CYS A 689 43.09 0.26 -36.86
C CYS A 689 41.57 0.36 -36.68
N PHE A 690 41.12 1.13 -35.69
CA PHE A 690 39.72 1.45 -35.48
C PHE A 690 39.13 2.19 -36.69
N ASP A 691 37.99 1.73 -37.19
CA ASP A 691 37.25 2.32 -38.33
C ASP A 691 35.97 3.03 -37.83
N GLU A 692 35.00 2.29 -37.31
CA GLU A 692 33.72 2.81 -36.82
C GLU A 692 33.26 2.08 -35.55
N ALA A 693 32.39 2.73 -34.74
CA ALA A 693 31.69 2.12 -33.64
C ALA A 693 30.20 2.45 -33.69
N GLU A 694 29.36 1.56 -33.11
CA GLU A 694 27.90 1.71 -33.01
C GLU A 694 27.26 2.06 -34.38
N SER A 695 27.78 1.44 -35.47
CA SER A 695 27.42 1.78 -36.81
C SER A 695 26.12 1.07 -37.22
N TRP A 696 25.10 1.87 -37.53
CA TRP A 696 23.83 1.34 -38.05
C TRP A 696 23.98 0.93 -39.52
N ARG A 697 23.57 -0.28 -39.81
CA ARG A 697 23.63 -0.85 -41.19
C ARG A 697 22.28 -1.42 -41.58
N GLU A 698 21.97 -1.30 -42.87
CA GLU A 698 20.82 -1.89 -43.55
C GLU A 698 21.25 -2.60 -44.81
N MET A 699 20.83 -3.84 -44.99
CA MET A 699 21.12 -4.64 -46.17
C MET A 699 19.81 -5.16 -46.78
N PRO A 700 19.43 -4.70 -47.95
CA PRO A 700 18.27 -5.24 -48.67
C PRO A 700 18.48 -6.72 -49.07
N LEU A 701 17.48 -7.55 -48.82
CA LEU A 701 17.48 -8.97 -49.16
C LEU A 701 16.11 -9.34 -49.75
N GLY A 702 15.93 -9.01 -51.04
CA GLY A 702 14.61 -9.11 -51.71
C GLY A 702 13.60 -8.12 -51.13
N GLU A 703 12.46 -8.61 -50.65
CA GLU A 703 11.43 -7.78 -49.96
C GLU A 703 11.75 -7.53 -48.49
N LEU A 704 12.75 -8.24 -47.94
CA LEU A 704 13.21 -8.10 -46.55
C LEU A 704 14.41 -7.15 -46.48
N THR A 705 14.51 -6.37 -45.42
CA THR A 705 15.72 -5.60 -45.11
C THR A 705 16.32 -6.10 -43.78
N LEU A 706 17.54 -6.58 -43.83
CA LEU A 706 18.32 -6.88 -42.62
C LEU A 706 18.78 -5.57 -42.01
N VAL A 707 18.63 -5.44 -40.70
CA VAL A 707 18.98 -4.21 -39.93
C VAL A 707 19.75 -4.55 -38.67
N GLY A 708 20.73 -3.73 -38.33
CA GLY A 708 21.47 -3.91 -37.11
C GLY A 708 22.49 -2.80 -36.86
N GLN A 709 22.92 -2.75 -35.62
CA GLN A 709 23.98 -1.89 -35.13
C GLN A 709 25.18 -2.76 -34.78
N ILE A 710 26.34 -2.45 -35.41
CA ILE A 710 27.60 -3.18 -35.17
C ILE A 710 28.39 -2.42 -34.12
N ASP A 711 28.77 -3.09 -33.02
CA ASP A 711 29.41 -2.45 -31.89
C ASP A 711 30.75 -1.77 -32.27
N ARG A 712 31.56 -2.46 -33.07
CA ARG A 712 32.84 -1.94 -33.52
C ARG A 712 33.28 -2.60 -34.85
N MET A 713 33.89 -1.81 -35.68
CA MET A 713 34.56 -2.25 -36.91
C MET A 713 36.02 -1.75 -36.93
N ASP A 714 36.93 -2.62 -37.24
CA ASP A 714 38.36 -2.33 -37.39
C ASP A 714 38.88 -2.75 -38.80
N ARG A 715 39.93 -2.10 -39.27
CA ARG A 715 40.72 -2.50 -40.41
C ARG A 715 42.00 -3.20 -39.97
N LEU A 716 42.21 -4.42 -40.40
CA LEU A 716 43.44 -5.18 -40.16
C LEU A 716 44.57 -4.68 -41.09
N ALA A 717 45.82 -5.05 -40.77
CA ALA A 717 47.01 -4.65 -41.55
C ALA A 717 46.90 -5.02 -43.05
N GLY A 718 46.14 -6.05 -43.40
CA GLY A 718 45.87 -6.49 -44.79
C GLY A 718 44.72 -5.72 -45.51
N GLY A 719 44.03 -4.79 -44.83
CA GLY A 719 42.86 -4.11 -45.34
C GLY A 719 41.56 -4.84 -45.08
N GLU A 720 41.60 -6.06 -44.53
CA GLU A 720 40.46 -6.89 -44.14
C GLU A 720 39.62 -6.21 -43.06
N LEU A 721 38.29 -6.31 -43.16
CA LEU A 721 37.36 -5.77 -42.18
C LEU A 721 37.21 -6.75 -40.99
N LEU A 722 37.38 -6.28 -39.76
CA LEU A 722 37.08 -7.07 -38.56
C LEU A 722 35.86 -6.49 -37.86
N LEU A 723 34.83 -7.32 -37.72
CA LEU A 723 33.62 -7.01 -36.96
C LEU A 723 33.81 -7.47 -35.52
N ILE A 724 33.55 -6.60 -34.55
CA ILE A 724 33.70 -6.89 -33.14
C ILE A 724 32.36 -6.64 -32.42
N ASP A 725 31.99 -7.61 -31.57
CA ASP A 725 30.84 -7.50 -30.68
C ASP A 725 31.32 -7.71 -29.22
N TYR A 726 30.96 -6.80 -28.33
CA TYR A 726 31.38 -6.83 -26.94
C TYR A 726 30.48 -7.68 -26.06
N LYS A 727 31.08 -8.51 -25.19
CA LYS A 727 30.35 -9.37 -24.24
C LYS A 727 30.84 -9.19 -22.82
N THR A 728 29.90 -9.05 -21.87
CA THR A 728 30.16 -8.93 -20.43
C THR A 728 29.81 -10.22 -19.64
N GLU A 729 29.47 -11.28 -20.35
CA GLU A 729 29.16 -12.60 -19.78
C GLU A 729 30.40 -13.39 -19.37
N PRO A 730 30.28 -14.54 -18.65
CA PRO A 730 31.41 -15.41 -18.36
C PRO A 730 32.13 -15.87 -19.62
N ARG A 731 33.45 -15.92 -19.60
CA ARG A 731 34.31 -16.31 -20.73
C ARG A 731 33.93 -17.66 -21.33
N THR A 732 33.54 -18.63 -20.50
CA THR A 732 33.11 -19.95 -20.95
C THR A 732 31.92 -19.85 -21.89
N THR A 733 30.97 -18.95 -21.57
CA THR A 733 29.80 -18.68 -22.40
C THR A 733 30.19 -18.06 -23.73
N THR A 734 31.05 -17.04 -23.73
CA THR A 734 31.57 -16.43 -24.96
C THR A 734 32.35 -17.43 -25.82
N ALA A 735 33.17 -18.27 -25.20
CA ALA A 735 33.92 -19.35 -25.92
C ALA A 735 32.99 -20.42 -26.51
N GLU A 736 31.84 -20.66 -25.91
CA GLU A 736 30.84 -21.59 -26.46
C GLU A 736 30.12 -21.03 -27.68
N ARG A 737 29.89 -19.69 -27.75
CA ARG A 737 29.21 -19.05 -28.88
C ARG A 737 29.90 -19.31 -30.20
N ILE A 738 31.24 -19.31 -30.22
CA ILE A 738 32.00 -19.53 -31.48
C ILE A 738 32.07 -21.02 -31.90
N LYS A 739 31.69 -21.98 -31.06
CA LYS A 739 31.74 -23.40 -31.43
C LYS A 739 30.67 -23.79 -32.41
N ASN A 740 29.47 -23.16 -32.32
CA ASN A 740 28.32 -23.44 -33.16
C ASN A 740 27.81 -22.13 -33.76
N GLY A 741 28.53 -21.57 -34.73
CA GLY A 741 28.26 -20.25 -35.32
C GLY A 741 26.92 -20.11 -36.04
N LEU A 742 26.17 -21.20 -36.30
CA LEU A 742 24.81 -21.17 -36.79
C LEU A 742 23.78 -21.18 -35.65
N GLU A 743 24.14 -21.65 -34.44
CA GLU A 743 23.27 -21.54 -33.26
C GLU A 743 23.33 -20.14 -32.67
N ASP A 744 24.54 -19.59 -32.52
CA ASP A 744 24.76 -18.18 -32.19
C ASP A 744 25.00 -17.39 -33.49
N SER A 745 23.94 -16.91 -34.07
CA SER A 745 23.95 -16.28 -35.40
C SER A 745 24.35 -14.79 -35.41
N GLN A 746 24.70 -14.18 -34.26
CA GLN A 746 24.89 -12.75 -34.12
C GLN A 746 26.04 -12.22 -35.01
N LEU A 747 27.23 -12.82 -34.92
CA LEU A 747 28.36 -12.42 -35.76
C LEU A 747 28.09 -12.68 -37.26
N ALA A 748 27.48 -13.83 -37.61
CA ALA A 748 27.08 -14.11 -38.98
C ALA A 748 26.05 -13.12 -39.50
N PHE A 749 25.16 -12.67 -38.67
CA PHE A 749 24.18 -11.63 -39.02
C PHE A 749 24.85 -10.26 -39.23
N TYR A 750 25.81 -9.87 -38.39
CA TYR A 750 26.59 -8.66 -38.59
C TYR A 750 27.41 -8.71 -39.90
N ALA A 751 27.97 -9.87 -40.20
CA ALA A 751 28.63 -10.09 -41.49
C ALA A 751 27.66 -9.96 -42.67
N ALA A 752 26.39 -10.34 -42.51
CA ALA A 752 25.35 -10.18 -43.54
C ALA A 752 24.92 -8.71 -43.75
N LEU A 753 25.22 -7.81 -42.83
CA LEU A 753 25.00 -6.36 -42.99
C LEU A 753 26.09 -5.65 -43.77
N THR A 754 27.18 -6.37 -44.17
CA THR A 754 28.30 -5.84 -44.90
C THR A 754 28.41 -6.54 -46.24
N ALA A 755 28.72 -5.80 -47.31
CA ALA A 755 28.91 -6.35 -48.67
C ALA A 755 30.37 -6.78 -48.93
N ASP A 756 31.12 -7.16 -47.90
CA ASP A 756 32.54 -7.48 -47.98
C ASP A 756 32.76 -8.99 -47.81
N ASP A 757 33.46 -9.60 -48.77
CA ASP A 757 33.82 -11.04 -48.74
C ASP A 757 35.21 -11.26 -48.08
N THR A 758 35.91 -10.20 -47.72
CA THR A 758 37.24 -10.25 -47.04
C THR A 758 37.07 -9.73 -45.61
N LEU A 759 36.25 -10.43 -44.81
CA LEU A 759 35.96 -10.01 -43.43
C LEU A 759 36.23 -11.12 -42.40
N SER A 760 36.57 -10.68 -41.23
CA SER A 760 36.64 -11.50 -40.01
C SER A 760 35.64 -10.98 -38.96
N ALA A 761 35.28 -11.81 -38.00
CA ALA A 761 34.42 -11.38 -36.89
C ALA A 761 34.87 -12.03 -35.56
N ALA A 762 34.69 -11.31 -34.48
CA ALA A 762 35.08 -11.79 -33.15
C ALA A 762 34.17 -11.27 -32.04
N TYR A 763 33.97 -12.05 -31.04
CA TYR A 763 33.50 -11.59 -29.73
C TYR A 763 34.67 -11.10 -28.89
N VAL A 764 34.57 -9.93 -28.29
CA VAL A 764 35.52 -9.44 -27.30
C VAL A 764 34.88 -9.45 -25.94
N ASN A 765 35.34 -10.39 -25.10
CA ASN A 765 34.83 -10.56 -23.75
C ASN A 765 35.51 -9.59 -22.77
N LEU A 766 34.70 -8.73 -22.14
CA LEU A 766 35.10 -7.71 -21.18
C LEU A 766 34.87 -8.28 -19.76
N GLY A 767 35.82 -9.00 -19.23
CA GLY A 767 35.68 -9.67 -17.93
C GLY A 767 36.00 -8.76 -16.74
N GLU A 768 35.22 -8.81 -15.70
CA GLU A 768 35.49 -8.13 -14.42
C GLU A 768 36.60 -8.83 -13.62
N LYS A 769 36.65 -10.16 -13.67
CA LYS A 769 37.58 -11.00 -12.89
C LYS A 769 38.71 -11.58 -13.71
N GLU A 770 38.59 -11.56 -15.01
CA GLU A 770 39.53 -12.16 -15.97
C GLU A 770 39.94 -11.13 -17.01
N PRO A 771 41.18 -11.19 -17.57
CA PRO A 771 41.63 -10.23 -18.58
C PRO A 771 40.75 -10.26 -19.83
N THR A 772 40.55 -9.12 -20.49
CA THR A 772 39.81 -9.03 -21.76
C THR A 772 40.42 -9.98 -22.81
N ARG A 773 39.57 -10.69 -23.56
CA ARG A 773 40.00 -11.66 -24.57
C ARG A 773 39.09 -11.67 -25.78
N ALA A 774 39.71 -11.70 -26.98
CA ALA A 774 38.97 -11.90 -28.22
C ALA A 774 38.81 -13.38 -28.58
N TYR A 775 37.66 -13.71 -29.14
CA TYR A 775 37.30 -15.01 -29.66
C TYR A 775 36.84 -14.88 -31.12
N GLY A 776 37.74 -15.18 -32.07
CA GLY A 776 37.46 -15.11 -33.51
C GLY A 776 36.51 -16.21 -33.95
N GLN A 777 35.58 -15.88 -34.83
CA GLN A 777 34.66 -16.83 -35.44
C GLN A 777 35.29 -17.41 -36.73
N PRO A 778 35.64 -18.70 -36.74
CA PRO A 778 36.20 -19.30 -37.98
C PRO A 778 35.12 -19.35 -39.07
N GLY A 779 35.55 -19.13 -40.34
CA GLY A 779 34.69 -19.34 -41.52
C GLY A 779 33.48 -18.42 -41.58
N ILE A 780 33.60 -17.18 -41.10
CA ILE A 780 32.46 -16.25 -40.94
C ILE A 780 31.73 -15.96 -42.27
N VAL A 781 32.40 -15.89 -43.41
CA VAL A 781 31.77 -15.67 -44.70
C VAL A 781 30.86 -16.84 -45.10
N ALA A 782 31.33 -18.08 -44.94
CA ALA A 782 30.49 -19.26 -45.18
C ALA A 782 29.29 -19.34 -44.22
N LEU A 783 29.49 -18.93 -42.92
CA LEU A 783 28.39 -18.88 -41.94
C LEU A 783 27.40 -17.77 -42.29
N ARG A 784 27.87 -16.60 -42.78
CA ARG A 784 27.01 -15.52 -43.29
C ARG A 784 26.12 -16.01 -44.43
N ASP A 785 26.71 -16.65 -45.41
CA ASP A 785 25.97 -17.10 -46.59
C ASP A 785 24.94 -18.18 -46.21
N ALA A 786 25.30 -19.15 -45.38
CA ALA A 786 24.38 -20.14 -44.86
C ALA A 786 23.25 -19.52 -44.01
N LEU A 787 23.55 -18.45 -43.27
CA LEU A 787 22.53 -17.70 -42.49
C LEU A 787 21.56 -16.98 -43.43
N ILE A 788 22.03 -16.31 -44.47
CA ILE A 788 21.20 -15.64 -45.45
C ILE A 788 20.23 -16.63 -46.13
N ASP A 789 20.73 -17.79 -46.55
CA ASP A 789 19.90 -18.85 -47.12
C ASP A 789 18.84 -19.34 -46.11
N SER A 790 19.23 -19.53 -44.87
CA SER A 790 18.30 -19.93 -43.78
C SER A 790 17.22 -18.89 -43.55
N ILE A 791 17.58 -17.61 -43.49
CA ILE A 791 16.61 -16.49 -43.34
C ILE A 791 15.60 -16.48 -44.47
N LEU A 792 16.07 -16.61 -45.73
CA LEU A 792 15.19 -16.62 -46.89
C LEU A 792 14.20 -17.79 -46.88
N VAL A 793 14.67 -18.99 -46.50
CA VAL A 793 13.83 -20.18 -46.39
C VAL A 793 12.81 -20.02 -45.25
N ASP A 794 13.24 -19.55 -44.09
CA ASP A 794 12.35 -19.40 -42.94
C ASP A 794 11.28 -18.32 -43.18
N MET A 795 11.64 -17.18 -43.80
CA MET A 795 10.68 -16.13 -44.11
C MET A 795 9.70 -16.59 -45.21
N ALA A 796 10.15 -17.32 -46.22
CA ALA A 796 9.28 -17.90 -47.22
C ALA A 796 8.27 -18.90 -46.63
N ARG A 797 8.70 -19.75 -45.70
CA ARG A 797 7.81 -20.68 -44.99
C ARG A 797 6.74 -19.93 -44.15
N ILE A 798 7.12 -18.85 -43.45
CA ILE A 798 6.19 -18.04 -42.69
C ILE A 798 5.17 -17.37 -43.61
N ALA A 799 5.61 -16.80 -44.73
CA ALA A 799 4.73 -16.20 -45.75
C ALA A 799 3.76 -17.21 -46.38
N GLN A 800 4.12 -18.48 -46.40
CA GLN A 800 3.28 -19.59 -46.91
C GLN A 800 2.36 -20.19 -45.83
N GLY A 801 2.26 -19.56 -44.64
CA GLY A 801 1.37 -19.99 -43.55
C GLY A 801 1.91 -21.12 -42.68
N ALA A 802 3.24 -21.31 -42.61
CA ALA A 802 3.83 -22.27 -41.67
C ALA A 802 3.48 -21.90 -40.22
N THR A 803 3.17 -22.90 -39.43
CA THR A 803 2.81 -22.70 -38.03
C THR A 803 4.01 -22.23 -37.18
N LEU A 804 3.79 -21.21 -36.37
CA LEU A 804 4.77 -20.65 -35.44
C LEU A 804 4.53 -21.20 -34.01
N GLN A 805 4.85 -22.49 -33.88
CA GLN A 805 4.58 -23.25 -32.64
C GLN A 805 5.44 -22.78 -31.47
N ALA A 806 4.83 -22.71 -30.29
CA ALA A 806 5.57 -22.53 -29.05
C ALA A 806 6.39 -23.79 -28.71
N LEU A 807 7.69 -23.69 -28.52
CA LEU A 807 8.55 -24.87 -28.25
C LEU A 807 8.49 -25.28 -26.77
N GLY A 808 8.59 -24.34 -25.85
CA GLY A 808 8.51 -24.62 -24.42
C GLY A 808 9.78 -25.23 -23.83
N GLU A 809 10.91 -25.14 -24.53
CA GLU A 809 12.15 -25.82 -24.21
C GLU A 809 13.26 -24.83 -23.78
N GLY A 810 14.17 -25.32 -22.92
CA GLY A 810 15.41 -24.65 -22.56
C GLY A 810 15.26 -23.36 -21.76
N LYS A 811 16.39 -22.75 -21.47
CA LYS A 811 16.52 -21.49 -20.70
C LYS A 811 15.84 -20.28 -21.37
N ALA A 812 15.53 -20.39 -22.67
CA ALA A 812 14.83 -19.31 -23.39
C ALA A 812 13.43 -19.00 -22.83
N CYS A 813 12.83 -19.95 -22.10
CA CYS A 813 11.52 -19.78 -21.48
C CYS A 813 11.56 -19.11 -20.10
N ASP A 814 12.70 -19.14 -19.41
CA ASP A 814 12.80 -18.67 -18.01
C ASP A 814 12.56 -17.15 -17.91
N TYR A 815 13.02 -16.41 -18.93
CA TYR A 815 12.88 -14.94 -19.03
C TYR A 815 12.15 -14.52 -20.32
N CYS A 816 11.13 -15.28 -20.73
CA CYS A 816 10.41 -14.99 -21.96
C CYS A 816 9.23 -14.05 -21.70
N ALA A 817 9.29 -12.83 -22.25
CA ALA A 817 8.20 -11.86 -22.19
C ALA A 817 6.85 -12.39 -22.73
N ALA A 818 6.88 -13.36 -23.66
CA ALA A 818 5.68 -14.03 -24.20
C ALA A 818 5.19 -15.22 -23.35
N ARG A 819 5.81 -15.55 -22.19
CA ARG A 819 5.48 -16.74 -21.37
C ARG A 819 4.03 -16.74 -20.90
N GLY A 820 3.52 -15.59 -20.45
CA GLY A 820 2.13 -15.42 -20.02
C GLY A 820 1.12 -15.66 -21.14
N LEU A 821 1.47 -15.32 -22.39
CA LEU A 821 0.62 -15.54 -23.56
C LEU A 821 0.68 -16.99 -24.05
N CYS A 822 1.87 -17.62 -24.07
CA CYS A 822 2.00 -19.01 -24.50
C CYS A 822 1.48 -20.00 -23.45
N ARG A 823 1.35 -19.58 -22.19
CA ARG A 823 0.80 -20.37 -21.07
C ARG A 823 1.52 -21.71 -20.87
N LYS A 824 2.84 -21.73 -21.06
CA LYS A 824 3.66 -22.94 -20.99
C LYS A 824 3.40 -23.75 -19.71
N ASP A 825 3.23 -23.08 -18.59
CA ASP A 825 3.09 -23.70 -17.27
C ASP A 825 1.75 -24.46 -17.11
N PHE A 826 0.84 -24.31 -18.07
CA PHE A 826 -0.49 -24.92 -18.07
C PHE A 826 -0.69 -25.92 -19.22
N TRP A 827 0.34 -26.22 -20.01
CA TRP A 827 0.24 -27.27 -21.04
C TRP A 827 0.18 -28.65 -20.38
N THR A 828 -0.62 -29.53 -20.94
CA THR A 828 -0.74 -30.93 -20.58
C THR A 828 0.06 -31.83 -21.52
#